data_3df11576b7acae97d84bc43543b19775
#
_entry.id   3df11576b7acae97d84bc43543b19775
#
_cell.length_a   1.000
_cell.length_b   1.000
_cell.length_c   1.000
_cell.angle_alpha   90.00
_cell.angle_beta   90.00
_cell.angle_gamma   90.00
#
_symmetry.space_group_name_H-M   'P 1'
#
loop_
_entity.id
_entity.type
_entity.pdbx_description
1 polymer ?
#
loop_
_entity_poly.entity_id
_entity_poly.type
_entity_poly.pdbx_seq_one_letter_code
_entity_poly.pdbx_strand_id
1 'polypeptide(L)'
;MNKNIVIKGAREHNLKNIDLTIPRDKLIVFTGLSGSGKSSLAFDTIYAEGQRRYVESLSSYARQFLGQMEKPDVDYIDGLSPAISIDQKTTSRNPRSTVGTVTEIYDYLRLLYARIGTPHCTKCGREITQQTVDQIVDRVMELDKKTRIQILAPIVKGRKGEFVKELDGIRKSGFVRVRVDGSVYDLSEEIKLEKNKKHNIDVIVDRLVINDDIKSRLTDSVETATHLADGNVVVDIVGDREELFSLNYACPEHGAVIEEMSPRMFSFNNPFCACKKCGGLGSYKEIDPNLVIPNKKLSINQGAVKASGWSVKDGAIAKMYFEGIAKEYGFSLDVPVDMIPKDGLRAILYGTGGKKLKMKRVTSYGTGDYQTDFEGVIPNLKRRYESTSSEWARGDIEAVMTTCTCPDCKGARLTPEIMSVTVGGKNIYEFCSMPISEELDFVNNLELTSRQQMIGKLVINEIRQRLSFLNSVGLDYLSLAREAATLSGGEAQRIRLATQIGSSLMGVLYILDEPSIGLHQRDNDKLLGTLKNLRDLGNTLIVVEHDEDTMRAADFIVDIGPGAGINGGELIAAGSVDDIINCERSITGMYLSGKRKIPVPEKRRNGNGKKLTVFGAQENNLKNIDVEFPLGKFIAVTGVSGSGKSSLVNEILYKYLANVLNGAKKRPGKFEKITGVDNLDKIINIDQSPIGRTPRSNPATYTGVFNDIRELYAQTPDAKQKGYKANRFSFNVKGGRCEACEGDGIVKIEMHFLADVYVPCEVCGGKRYNRETLDVKFKGKSIFDVLEMTVDEGAEFFEAQPKIYRKLKTLQDVGLGYIKIGQSATTLSGGEAQRVKLATELSKRSTGKTIYILDEPTTGLHTADVHRLTTVLDMLVNAGNTVVVIEHNLDIIKTADYIIDLGPEGGKGGGTIVKTGTPEEIADCENSYTGQYLKPLLKK
;
A
#
# COMPACT_ATOMS: atom_id res chain seq x y z
N MET A 1 -15.33 1.66 40.60
CA MET A 1 -14.62 0.93 39.50
C MET A 1 -13.28 0.45 40.01
N ASN A 2 -12.88 -0.77 39.69
CA ASN A 2 -11.56 -1.26 40.05
C ASN A 2 -10.50 -0.35 39.46
N LYS A 3 -9.53 0.08 40.26
CA LYS A 3 -8.42 0.96 39.81
C LYS A 3 -7.36 0.19 39.01
N ASN A 4 -7.42 -1.12 39.02
CA ASN A 4 -6.42 -1.99 38.39
C ASN A 4 -7.09 -3.04 37.50
N ILE A 5 -6.34 -3.50 36.50
CA ILE A 5 -6.59 -4.74 35.76
C ILE A 5 -5.75 -5.84 36.43
N VAL A 6 -6.41 -6.90 36.86
CA VAL A 6 -5.78 -8.02 37.56
C VAL A 6 -5.83 -9.25 36.66
N ILE A 7 -4.67 -9.81 36.35
CA ILE A 7 -4.49 -10.99 35.49
C ILE A 7 -3.92 -12.11 36.36
N LYS A 8 -4.51 -13.28 36.28
CA LYS A 8 -4.08 -14.46 37.04
C LYS A 8 -3.94 -15.67 36.12
N GLY A 9 -2.79 -16.30 36.20
CA GLY A 9 -2.54 -17.57 35.54
C GLY A 9 -2.49 -17.50 34.02
N ALA A 10 -1.88 -16.47 33.41
CA ALA A 10 -1.75 -16.38 31.95
C ALA A 10 -0.70 -17.38 31.44
N ARG A 11 -1.15 -18.29 30.51
CA ARG A 11 -0.34 -19.40 29.99
C ARG A 11 -0.37 -19.51 28.47
N GLU A 12 -0.90 -18.48 27.78
CA GLU A 12 -0.98 -18.48 26.34
C GLU A 12 0.40 -18.59 25.68
N HIS A 13 0.55 -19.45 24.68
CA HIS A 13 1.80 -19.73 23.96
C HIS A 13 2.98 -20.09 24.88
N ASN A 14 3.95 -19.17 25.04
CA ASN A 14 5.15 -19.38 25.84
C ASN A 14 5.07 -18.77 27.25
N LEU A 15 3.93 -18.21 27.65
CA LEU A 15 3.75 -17.60 28.97
C LEU A 15 3.77 -18.65 30.07
N LYS A 16 4.51 -18.38 31.14
CA LYS A 16 4.74 -19.30 32.26
C LYS A 16 3.88 -18.91 33.48
N ASN A 17 2.58 -19.05 33.36
CA ASN A 17 1.62 -18.81 34.46
C ASN A 17 1.78 -17.44 35.09
N ILE A 18 1.69 -16.38 34.29
CA ILE A 18 1.93 -15.00 34.73
C ILE A 18 0.76 -14.48 35.55
N ASP A 19 1.09 -13.98 36.75
CA ASP A 19 0.24 -13.15 37.59
C ASP A 19 0.68 -11.69 37.50
N LEU A 20 -0.23 -10.78 37.11
CA LEU A 20 0.10 -9.40 36.87
C LEU A 20 -1.04 -8.47 37.29
N THR A 21 -0.70 -7.37 37.94
CA THR A 21 -1.64 -6.28 38.27
C THR A 21 -1.13 -4.99 37.65
N ILE A 22 -1.90 -4.41 36.75
CA ILE A 22 -1.58 -3.16 36.05
C ILE A 22 -2.59 -2.06 36.37
N PRO A 23 -2.15 -0.80 36.53
CA PRO A 23 -3.05 0.32 36.84
C PRO A 23 -3.88 0.69 35.60
N ARG A 24 -5.13 1.13 35.83
CA ARG A 24 -5.98 1.72 34.77
C ARG A 24 -5.67 3.19 34.56
N ASP A 25 -6.12 3.73 33.42
CA ASP A 25 -6.02 5.14 33.05
C ASP A 25 -4.55 5.63 33.03
N LYS A 26 -3.66 4.74 32.55
CA LYS A 26 -2.20 4.92 32.49
C LYS A 26 -1.66 4.51 31.13
N LEU A 27 -0.49 5.04 30.78
CA LEU A 27 0.34 4.59 29.70
C LEU A 27 1.26 3.48 30.20
N ILE A 28 1.02 2.25 29.74
CA ILE A 28 1.69 1.03 30.19
C ILE A 28 2.50 0.50 29.00
N VAL A 29 3.79 0.25 29.21
CA VAL A 29 4.67 -0.32 28.19
C VAL A 29 4.99 -1.77 28.52
N PHE A 30 4.74 -2.68 27.57
CA PHE A 30 5.19 -4.06 27.62
C PHE A 30 6.49 -4.18 26.82
N THR A 31 7.56 -4.57 27.49
CA THR A 31 8.91 -4.66 26.91
C THR A 31 9.56 -6.02 27.16
N GLY A 32 10.72 -6.26 26.60
CA GLY A 32 11.51 -7.49 26.69
C GLY A 32 12.04 -7.94 25.33
N LEU A 33 12.84 -9.00 25.30
CA LEU A 33 13.44 -9.51 24.05
C LEU A 33 12.41 -9.92 23.01
N SER A 34 12.81 -9.92 21.71
CA SER A 34 11.95 -10.45 20.65
C SER A 34 11.62 -11.92 20.93
N GLY A 35 10.33 -12.32 20.82
CA GLY A 35 9.86 -13.66 21.16
C GLY A 35 9.76 -13.97 22.67
N SER A 36 9.85 -12.98 23.57
CA SER A 36 9.74 -13.21 25.03
C SER A 36 8.30 -13.43 25.51
N GLY A 37 7.26 -13.20 24.72
CA GLY A 37 5.86 -13.40 25.08
C GLY A 37 5.05 -12.11 25.29
N LYS A 38 5.61 -10.93 24.96
CA LYS A 38 4.92 -9.63 25.08
C LYS A 38 3.59 -9.59 24.35
N SER A 39 3.64 -9.95 23.06
CA SER A 39 2.44 -9.94 22.20
C SER A 39 1.44 -11.00 22.65
N SER A 40 1.90 -12.17 23.13
CA SER A 40 1.03 -13.21 23.70
C SER A 40 0.27 -12.71 24.93
N LEU A 41 0.91 -11.91 25.80
CA LEU A 41 0.22 -11.34 26.94
C LEU A 41 -0.71 -10.19 26.52
N ALA A 42 -0.25 -9.28 25.65
CA ALA A 42 -1.02 -8.09 25.26
C ALA A 42 -2.22 -8.42 24.34
N PHE A 43 -1.97 -9.18 23.27
CA PHE A 43 -2.96 -9.44 22.21
C PHE A 43 -3.68 -10.77 22.43
N ASP A 44 -2.95 -11.87 22.59
CA ASP A 44 -3.56 -13.20 22.63
C ASP A 44 -4.22 -13.49 23.99
N THR A 45 -3.87 -12.74 25.06
CA THR A 45 -4.48 -12.87 26.38
C THR A 45 -5.40 -11.70 26.73
N ILE A 46 -4.87 -10.47 26.90
CA ILE A 46 -5.64 -9.33 27.43
C ILE A 46 -6.68 -8.85 26.41
N TYR A 47 -6.24 -8.59 25.17
CA TYR A 47 -7.16 -8.15 24.12
C TYR A 47 -8.18 -9.22 23.76
N ALA A 48 -7.74 -10.47 23.59
CA ALA A 48 -8.61 -11.58 23.23
C ALA A 48 -9.74 -11.79 24.26
N GLU A 49 -9.43 -11.75 25.57
CA GLU A 49 -10.42 -11.85 26.63
C GLU A 49 -11.34 -10.63 26.69
N GLY A 50 -10.79 -9.41 26.48
CA GLY A 50 -11.58 -8.19 26.43
C GLY A 50 -12.60 -8.19 25.29
N GLN A 51 -12.15 -8.61 24.10
CA GLN A 51 -13.00 -8.74 22.92
C GLN A 51 -14.04 -9.87 23.07
N ARG A 52 -13.63 -11.02 23.61
CA ARG A 52 -14.54 -12.14 23.89
C ARG A 52 -15.69 -11.71 24.77
N ARG A 53 -15.43 -11.02 25.90
CA ARG A 53 -16.45 -10.50 26.80
C ARG A 53 -17.36 -9.48 26.13
N TYR A 54 -16.79 -8.61 25.30
CA TYR A 54 -17.58 -7.64 24.53
C TYR A 54 -18.54 -8.35 23.57
N VAL A 55 -18.06 -9.33 22.81
CA VAL A 55 -18.89 -10.15 21.87
C VAL A 55 -19.95 -10.94 22.63
N GLU A 56 -19.62 -11.49 23.78
CA GLU A 56 -20.61 -12.20 24.62
C GLU A 56 -21.72 -11.31 25.16
N SER A 57 -21.46 -10.02 25.35
CA SER A 57 -22.46 -9.03 25.77
C SER A 57 -23.45 -8.65 24.65
N LEU A 58 -23.13 -8.96 23.40
CA LEU A 58 -24.00 -8.67 22.26
C LEU A 58 -25.18 -9.65 22.12
N SER A 59 -26.17 -9.27 21.32
CA SER A 59 -27.31 -10.13 21.03
C SER A 59 -26.90 -11.47 20.40
N SER A 60 -27.71 -12.51 20.57
CA SER A 60 -27.46 -13.84 19.96
C SER A 60 -27.32 -13.75 18.43
N TYR A 61 -28.07 -12.87 17.80
CA TYR A 61 -28.01 -12.62 16.36
C TYR A 61 -26.63 -12.03 15.95
N ALA A 62 -26.15 -11.01 16.65
CA ALA A 62 -24.84 -10.41 16.38
C ALA A 62 -23.69 -11.42 16.59
N ARG A 63 -23.79 -12.28 17.61
CA ARG A 63 -22.80 -13.34 17.88
C ARG A 63 -22.69 -14.37 16.77
N GLN A 64 -23.78 -14.68 16.06
CA GLN A 64 -23.74 -15.61 14.91
C GLN A 64 -22.88 -15.06 13.75
N PHE A 65 -22.81 -13.75 13.58
CA PHE A 65 -21.99 -13.13 12.53
C PHE A 65 -20.52 -12.93 12.93
N LEU A 66 -20.27 -12.73 14.24
CA LEU A 66 -18.92 -12.46 14.74
C LEU A 66 -18.13 -13.74 15.08
N GLY A 67 -18.80 -14.89 15.10
CA GLY A 67 -18.20 -16.17 15.48
C GLY A 67 -18.00 -16.31 17.00
N GLN A 68 -17.73 -17.54 17.44
CA GLN A 68 -17.29 -17.82 18.81
C GLN A 68 -15.78 -17.56 18.88
N MET A 69 -15.36 -16.69 19.78
CA MET A 69 -13.96 -16.52 20.12
C MET A 69 -13.53 -17.57 21.13
N GLU A 70 -12.39 -18.18 20.89
CA GLU A 70 -11.79 -19.10 21.85
C GLU A 70 -11.40 -18.32 23.12
N LYS A 71 -11.60 -18.94 24.27
CA LYS A 71 -11.17 -18.39 25.55
C LYS A 71 -9.65 -18.54 25.63
N PRO A 72 -8.89 -17.45 25.88
CA PRO A 72 -7.44 -17.57 26.07
C PRO A 72 -7.11 -18.41 27.31
N ASP A 73 -5.96 -19.05 27.32
CA ASP A 73 -5.48 -19.85 28.45
C ASP A 73 -5.04 -18.94 29.60
N VAL A 74 -6.02 -18.53 30.37
CA VAL A 74 -5.88 -17.69 31.55
C VAL A 74 -6.93 -18.08 32.61
N ASP A 75 -6.56 -18.05 33.88
CA ASP A 75 -7.50 -18.41 34.95
C ASP A 75 -8.61 -17.35 35.03
N TYR A 76 -8.27 -16.08 35.22
CA TYR A 76 -9.22 -14.98 35.11
C TYR A 76 -8.50 -13.63 34.87
N ILE A 77 -9.26 -12.69 34.29
CA ILE A 77 -8.85 -11.29 34.20
C ILE A 77 -10.00 -10.43 34.77
N ASP A 78 -9.71 -9.53 35.69
CA ASP A 78 -10.68 -8.58 36.25
C ASP A 78 -10.32 -7.13 35.86
N GLY A 79 -11.30 -6.25 35.86
CA GLY A 79 -11.12 -4.81 35.61
C GLY A 79 -10.95 -4.41 34.14
N LEU A 80 -11.19 -5.31 33.17
CA LEU A 80 -11.10 -4.98 31.74
C LEU A 80 -12.18 -3.96 31.32
N SER A 81 -11.76 -2.98 30.54
CA SER A 81 -12.63 -2.10 29.73
C SER A 81 -12.82 -2.71 28.32
N PRO A 82 -13.78 -2.19 27.53
CA PRO A 82 -13.82 -2.52 26.11
C PRO A 82 -12.46 -2.30 25.46
N ALA A 83 -11.96 -3.32 24.76
CA ALA A 83 -10.59 -3.31 24.23
C ALA A 83 -10.57 -3.04 22.71
N ILE A 84 -9.66 -2.19 22.28
CA ILE A 84 -9.37 -1.87 20.87
C ILE A 84 -7.92 -2.18 20.60
N SER A 85 -7.68 -3.02 19.57
CA SER A 85 -6.34 -3.36 19.10
C SER A 85 -5.95 -2.52 17.88
N ILE A 86 -4.73 -2.00 17.89
CA ILE A 86 -4.11 -1.31 16.76
C ILE A 86 -2.82 -2.05 16.42
N ASP A 87 -2.96 -3.12 15.65
CA ASP A 87 -1.87 -3.98 15.22
C ASP A 87 -1.21 -3.48 13.92
N GLN A 88 -0.05 -4.04 13.62
CA GLN A 88 0.73 -3.71 12.42
C GLN A 88 0.24 -4.45 11.16
N LYS A 89 -0.72 -5.40 11.29
CA LYS A 89 -1.11 -6.27 10.19
C LYS A 89 -1.86 -5.53 9.08
N THR A 90 -1.33 -5.67 7.89
CA THR A 90 -1.87 -5.51 6.54
C THR A 90 -2.57 -4.19 6.19
N THR A 91 -1.88 -3.42 5.38
CA THR A 91 -2.50 -2.43 4.48
C THR A 91 -3.55 -3.11 3.60
N SER A 92 -4.68 -2.45 3.39
CA SER A 92 -5.69 -2.91 2.43
C SER A 92 -5.05 -3.07 1.05
N ARG A 93 -5.15 -4.27 0.46
CA ARG A 93 -4.68 -4.53 -0.91
C ARG A 93 -5.69 -4.07 -1.97
N ASN A 94 -6.80 -3.50 -1.55
CA ASN A 94 -7.80 -2.99 -2.48
C ASN A 94 -7.27 -1.71 -3.16
N PRO A 95 -7.09 -1.69 -4.49
CA PRO A 95 -6.55 -0.54 -5.20
C PRO A 95 -7.49 0.68 -5.18
N ARG A 96 -8.73 0.51 -4.74
CA ARG A 96 -9.69 1.61 -4.57
C ARG A 96 -9.59 2.30 -3.21
N SER A 97 -8.94 1.68 -2.23
CA SER A 97 -8.76 2.28 -0.90
C SER A 97 -7.70 3.37 -0.95
N THR A 98 -8.03 4.54 -0.44
CA THR A 98 -7.11 5.69 -0.28
C THR A 98 -7.02 6.08 1.20
N VAL A 99 -6.03 6.90 1.56
CA VAL A 99 -5.95 7.48 2.91
C VAL A 99 -7.27 8.15 3.28
N GLY A 100 -7.84 8.95 2.39
CA GLY A 100 -9.12 9.64 2.63
C GLY A 100 -10.29 8.69 2.90
N THR A 101 -10.35 7.53 2.23
CA THR A 101 -11.44 6.54 2.48
C THR A 101 -11.22 5.73 3.75
N VAL A 102 -9.98 5.42 4.10
CA VAL A 102 -9.65 4.67 5.33
C VAL A 102 -9.88 5.51 6.57
N THR A 103 -9.64 6.83 6.47
CA THR A 103 -9.87 7.79 7.56
C THR A 103 -11.30 8.31 7.63
N GLU A 104 -12.16 7.88 6.71
CA GLU A 104 -13.54 8.37 6.53
C GLU A 104 -13.63 9.88 6.16
N ILE A 105 -12.51 10.59 6.06
CA ILE A 105 -12.50 12.02 5.70
C ILE A 105 -13.14 12.23 4.32
N TYR A 106 -12.92 11.29 3.39
CA TYR A 106 -13.49 11.37 2.05
C TYR A 106 -15.03 11.34 2.05
N ASP A 107 -15.67 10.65 2.99
CA ASP A 107 -17.12 10.63 3.12
C ASP A 107 -17.67 11.97 3.60
N TYR A 108 -16.97 12.64 4.51
CA TYR A 108 -17.28 14.01 4.91
C TYR A 108 -17.03 15.01 3.77
N LEU A 109 -15.97 14.84 2.98
CA LEU A 109 -15.71 15.67 1.81
C LEU A 109 -16.82 15.53 0.77
N ARG A 110 -17.26 14.30 0.48
CA ARG A 110 -18.40 14.07 -0.44
C ARG A 110 -19.67 14.79 0.02
N LEU A 111 -19.93 14.77 1.31
CA LEU A 111 -21.05 15.49 1.89
C LEU A 111 -20.86 17.01 1.77
N LEU A 112 -19.66 17.52 2.07
CA LEU A 112 -19.34 18.94 1.97
C LEU A 112 -19.52 19.45 0.55
N TYR A 113 -18.88 18.80 -0.44
CA TYR A 113 -18.96 19.20 -1.85
C TYR A 113 -20.37 19.10 -2.41
N ALA A 114 -21.18 18.14 -1.97
CA ALA A 114 -22.57 18.02 -2.38
C ALA A 114 -23.47 19.12 -1.80
N ARG A 115 -23.14 19.68 -0.61
CA ARG A 115 -24.02 20.64 0.09
C ARG A 115 -23.62 22.09 -0.14
N ILE A 116 -22.33 22.41 -0.24
CA ILE A 116 -21.86 23.79 -0.39
C ILE A 116 -20.96 24.00 -1.61
N GLY A 117 -20.72 22.95 -2.39
CA GLY A 117 -19.91 23.04 -3.61
C GLY A 117 -20.56 23.89 -4.68
N THR A 118 -19.73 24.65 -5.40
CA THR A 118 -20.12 25.48 -6.52
C THR A 118 -19.75 24.80 -7.82
N PRO A 119 -20.71 24.36 -8.64
CA PRO A 119 -20.44 23.74 -9.94
C PRO A 119 -20.04 24.77 -10.97
N HIS A 120 -19.15 24.36 -11.89
CA HIS A 120 -18.67 25.18 -12.99
C HIS A 120 -18.88 24.46 -14.32
N CYS A 121 -19.04 25.22 -15.40
CA CYS A 121 -19.14 24.67 -16.73
C CYS A 121 -17.79 24.08 -17.18
N THR A 122 -17.78 22.82 -17.59
CA THR A 122 -16.56 22.11 -18.03
C THR A 122 -15.93 22.71 -19.31
N LYS A 123 -16.68 23.52 -20.07
CA LYS A 123 -16.21 24.13 -21.32
C LYS A 123 -15.76 25.59 -21.17
N CYS A 124 -16.51 26.43 -20.45
CA CYS A 124 -16.18 27.84 -20.29
C CYS A 124 -15.74 28.25 -18.89
N GLY A 125 -15.80 27.34 -17.90
CA GLY A 125 -15.39 27.63 -16.53
C GLY A 125 -16.34 28.54 -15.73
N ARG A 126 -17.46 29.00 -16.33
CA ARG A 126 -18.41 29.87 -15.65
C ARG A 126 -19.09 29.11 -14.50
N GLU A 127 -19.30 29.77 -13.39
CA GLU A 127 -20.11 29.27 -12.27
C GLU A 127 -21.54 29.00 -12.72
N ILE A 128 -22.07 27.85 -12.30
CA ILE A 128 -23.45 27.42 -12.62
C ILE A 128 -24.28 27.50 -11.34
N THR A 129 -25.32 28.30 -11.36
CA THR A 129 -26.24 28.44 -10.24
C THR A 129 -27.58 27.79 -10.61
N GLN A 130 -28.21 27.18 -9.62
CA GLN A 130 -29.58 26.72 -9.72
C GLN A 130 -30.52 27.94 -9.60
N GLN A 131 -31.42 28.09 -10.54
CA GLN A 131 -32.43 29.17 -10.50
C GLN A 131 -33.72 28.63 -9.87
N THR A 132 -34.42 29.46 -9.11
CA THR A 132 -35.78 29.16 -8.67
C THR A 132 -36.79 29.69 -9.69
N VAL A 133 -38.01 29.15 -9.69
CA VAL A 133 -39.10 29.65 -10.57
C VAL A 133 -39.29 31.17 -10.39
N ASP A 134 -39.27 31.64 -9.12
CA ASP A 134 -39.42 33.08 -8.84
C ASP A 134 -38.30 33.91 -9.45
N GLN A 135 -37.04 33.45 -9.37
CA GLN A 135 -35.90 34.13 -9.98
C GLN A 135 -35.99 34.18 -11.51
N ILE A 136 -36.48 33.08 -12.14
CA ILE A 136 -36.73 33.05 -13.57
C ILE A 136 -37.82 34.03 -13.95
N VAL A 137 -38.93 34.05 -13.21
CA VAL A 137 -40.05 34.97 -13.43
C VAL A 137 -39.60 36.41 -13.23
N ASP A 138 -38.90 36.75 -12.14
CA ASP A 138 -38.41 38.09 -11.89
C ASP A 138 -37.45 38.56 -12.98
N ARG A 139 -36.57 37.67 -13.48
CA ARG A 139 -35.66 37.98 -14.59
C ARG A 139 -36.39 38.24 -15.90
N VAL A 140 -37.44 37.46 -16.18
CA VAL A 140 -38.28 37.66 -17.37
C VAL A 140 -39.12 38.95 -17.26
N MET A 141 -39.55 39.30 -16.04
CA MET A 141 -40.31 40.57 -15.79
C MET A 141 -39.42 41.83 -15.88
N GLU A 142 -38.07 41.70 -15.87
CA GLU A 142 -37.16 42.82 -16.16
C GLU A 142 -37.13 43.24 -17.62
N LEU A 143 -37.71 42.46 -18.53
CA LEU A 143 -37.82 42.81 -19.96
C LEU A 143 -38.74 44.02 -20.16
N ASP A 144 -38.51 44.75 -21.27
CA ASP A 144 -39.30 45.94 -21.60
C ASP A 144 -40.80 45.65 -21.72
N LYS A 145 -41.62 46.53 -21.20
CA LYS A 145 -43.11 46.44 -21.34
C LYS A 145 -43.52 46.37 -22.83
N LYS A 146 -44.48 45.47 -23.11
CA LYS A 146 -44.99 45.14 -24.46
C LYS A 146 -44.10 44.19 -25.25
N THR A 147 -42.97 43.67 -24.69
CA THR A 147 -42.20 42.61 -25.31
C THR A 147 -43.04 41.33 -25.42
N ARG A 148 -43.03 40.70 -26.58
CA ARG A 148 -43.72 39.43 -26.85
C ARG A 148 -42.77 38.29 -26.54
N ILE A 149 -43.17 37.36 -25.69
CA ILE A 149 -42.40 36.17 -25.31
C ILE A 149 -43.16 34.89 -25.53
N GLN A 150 -42.45 33.80 -25.77
CA GLN A 150 -43.01 32.45 -25.78
C GLN A 150 -42.27 31.63 -24.70
N ILE A 151 -43.04 30.91 -23.89
CA ILE A 151 -42.51 29.97 -22.91
C ILE A 151 -42.50 28.60 -23.56
N LEU A 152 -41.31 28.01 -23.66
CA LEU A 152 -41.07 26.77 -24.38
C LEU A 152 -40.51 25.75 -23.41
N ALA A 153 -41.00 24.49 -23.48
CA ALA A 153 -40.43 23.34 -22.75
C ALA A 153 -39.61 22.48 -23.73
N PRO A 154 -38.28 22.46 -23.63
CA PRO A 154 -37.41 21.70 -24.52
C PRO A 154 -37.40 20.23 -24.15
N ILE A 155 -38.19 19.37 -24.83
CA ILE A 155 -38.34 17.94 -24.54
C ILE A 155 -37.26 17.09 -25.23
N VAL A 156 -36.91 17.43 -26.46
CA VAL A 156 -35.92 16.74 -27.27
C VAL A 156 -34.87 17.72 -27.75
N LYS A 157 -33.58 17.45 -27.46
CA LYS A 157 -32.47 18.32 -27.87
C LYS A 157 -31.39 17.47 -28.57
N GLY A 158 -31.27 17.65 -29.89
CA GLY A 158 -30.22 17.04 -30.72
C GLY A 158 -30.24 15.50 -30.77
N ARG A 159 -31.39 14.86 -30.57
CA ARG A 159 -31.52 13.38 -30.59
C ARG A 159 -32.07 12.89 -31.92
N LYS A 160 -31.63 11.72 -32.39
CA LYS A 160 -32.17 11.04 -33.57
C LYS A 160 -33.39 10.22 -33.17
N GLY A 161 -34.42 10.26 -33.97
CA GLY A 161 -35.64 9.46 -33.75
C GLY A 161 -36.85 10.07 -34.41
N GLU A 162 -37.95 9.34 -34.49
CA GLU A 162 -39.26 9.79 -35.02
C GLU A 162 -40.13 10.43 -33.94
N PHE A 163 -39.84 10.22 -32.65
CA PHE A 163 -40.47 10.80 -31.45
C PHE A 163 -42.01 10.77 -31.42
N VAL A 164 -42.59 9.73 -32.07
CA VAL A 164 -44.08 9.59 -32.19
C VAL A 164 -44.73 9.47 -30.81
N LYS A 165 -44.12 8.70 -29.90
CA LYS A 165 -44.66 8.48 -28.54
C LYS A 165 -44.63 9.76 -27.69
N GLU A 166 -43.55 10.51 -27.80
CA GLU A 166 -43.36 11.78 -27.11
C GLU A 166 -44.39 12.81 -27.61
N LEU A 167 -44.55 12.95 -28.92
CA LEU A 167 -45.53 13.86 -29.52
C LEU A 167 -46.98 13.46 -29.17
N ASP A 168 -47.30 12.17 -29.14
CA ASP A 168 -48.61 11.66 -28.69
C ASP A 168 -48.85 11.92 -27.21
N GLY A 169 -47.83 11.80 -26.40
CA GLY A 169 -47.86 12.12 -24.96
C GLY A 169 -48.22 13.58 -24.74
N ILE A 170 -47.54 14.49 -25.46
CA ILE A 170 -47.76 15.95 -25.37
C ILE A 170 -49.20 16.29 -25.84
N ARG A 171 -49.66 15.67 -26.91
CA ARG A 171 -51.01 15.83 -27.41
C ARG A 171 -52.05 15.42 -26.36
N LYS A 172 -51.86 14.28 -25.69
CA LYS A 172 -52.76 13.79 -24.64
C LYS A 172 -52.76 14.70 -23.40
N SER A 173 -51.68 15.41 -23.13
CA SER A 173 -51.54 16.37 -22.05
C SER A 173 -52.19 17.71 -22.34
N GLY A 174 -52.82 17.87 -23.52
CA GLY A 174 -53.65 19.03 -23.88
C GLY A 174 -52.89 20.21 -24.53
N PHE A 175 -51.64 20.02 -24.90
CA PHE A 175 -50.88 21.05 -25.63
C PHE A 175 -51.23 21.03 -27.10
N VAL A 176 -51.25 22.25 -27.70
CA VAL A 176 -51.73 22.44 -29.04
C VAL A 176 -50.61 22.58 -30.08
N ARG A 177 -49.43 23.10 -29.64
CA ARG A 177 -48.35 23.45 -30.57
C ARG A 177 -47.00 23.03 -30.07
N VAL A 178 -46.18 22.60 -31.01
CA VAL A 178 -44.75 22.28 -30.78
C VAL A 178 -43.90 23.03 -31.81
N ARG A 179 -42.67 23.32 -31.40
CA ARG A 179 -41.65 23.84 -32.33
C ARG A 179 -40.67 22.68 -32.60
N VAL A 180 -40.53 22.29 -33.85
CA VAL A 180 -39.60 21.25 -34.29
C VAL A 180 -38.58 21.86 -35.23
N ASP A 181 -37.30 21.73 -34.87
CA ASP A 181 -36.18 22.28 -35.65
C ASP A 181 -36.35 23.78 -36.04
N GLY A 182 -36.94 24.57 -35.13
CA GLY A 182 -37.24 26.00 -35.34
C GLY A 182 -38.55 26.30 -35.98
N SER A 183 -39.28 25.33 -36.56
CA SER A 183 -40.58 25.54 -37.20
C SER A 183 -41.73 25.15 -36.27
N VAL A 184 -42.79 25.95 -36.23
CA VAL A 184 -43.96 25.70 -35.39
C VAL A 184 -44.96 24.81 -36.12
N TYR A 185 -45.37 23.73 -35.46
CA TYR A 185 -46.39 22.76 -35.95
C TYR A 185 -47.56 22.70 -34.97
N ASP A 186 -48.74 22.49 -35.53
CA ASP A 186 -49.92 22.18 -34.75
C ASP A 186 -49.99 20.68 -34.47
N LEU A 187 -50.20 20.29 -33.21
CA LEU A 187 -50.26 18.87 -32.81
C LEU A 187 -51.50 18.15 -33.30
N SER A 188 -52.48 18.85 -33.87
CA SER A 188 -53.64 18.23 -34.59
C SER A 188 -53.20 17.59 -35.92
N GLU A 189 -52.05 18.04 -36.46
CA GLU A 189 -51.52 17.51 -37.72
C GLU A 189 -50.59 16.36 -37.47
N GLU A 190 -50.38 15.48 -38.47
CA GLU A 190 -49.41 14.39 -38.39
C GLU A 190 -47.99 14.90 -38.66
N ILE A 191 -47.16 14.93 -37.61
CA ILE A 191 -45.77 15.39 -37.70
C ILE A 191 -44.88 14.18 -38.00
N LYS A 192 -44.31 14.10 -39.22
CA LYS A 192 -43.38 13.02 -39.62
C LYS A 192 -41.96 13.50 -39.55
N LEU A 193 -41.15 12.83 -38.69
CA LEU A 193 -39.74 13.14 -38.47
C LEU A 193 -38.83 12.05 -39.04
N GLU A 194 -37.67 12.44 -39.54
CA GLU A 194 -36.70 11.51 -40.10
C GLU A 194 -35.92 10.76 -39.01
N LYS A 195 -36.02 9.45 -38.96
CA LYS A 195 -35.39 8.58 -37.95
C LYS A 195 -33.89 8.79 -37.77
N ASN A 196 -33.18 9.14 -38.85
CA ASN A 196 -31.70 9.24 -38.85
C ASN A 196 -31.18 10.67 -38.67
N LYS A 197 -32.04 11.67 -38.63
CA LYS A 197 -31.72 13.08 -38.43
C LYS A 197 -31.85 13.46 -36.97
N LYS A 198 -31.05 14.41 -36.53
CA LYS A 198 -31.14 14.96 -35.16
C LYS A 198 -32.22 16.02 -35.15
N HIS A 199 -33.14 15.93 -34.19
CA HIS A 199 -34.24 16.84 -34.03
C HIS A 199 -34.20 17.56 -32.70
N ASN A 200 -34.70 18.78 -32.65
CA ASN A 200 -35.00 19.52 -31.44
C ASN A 200 -36.51 19.70 -31.38
N ILE A 201 -37.17 19.40 -30.27
CA ILE A 201 -38.61 19.52 -30.08
C ILE A 201 -38.84 20.30 -28.78
N ASP A 202 -39.50 21.47 -28.93
CA ASP A 202 -39.91 22.31 -27.81
C ASP A 202 -41.44 22.41 -27.82
N VAL A 203 -42.06 22.21 -26.65
CA VAL A 203 -43.50 22.44 -26.49
C VAL A 203 -43.73 23.91 -26.20
N ILE A 204 -44.63 24.55 -26.97
CA ILE A 204 -45.04 25.92 -26.70
C ILE A 204 -46.09 25.90 -25.60
N VAL A 205 -45.66 26.26 -24.39
CA VAL A 205 -46.52 26.23 -23.19
C VAL A 205 -47.44 27.45 -23.17
N ASP A 206 -46.88 28.65 -23.41
CA ASP A 206 -47.66 29.88 -23.41
C ASP A 206 -47.04 30.97 -24.30
N ARG A 207 -47.83 31.96 -24.68
CA ARG A 207 -47.46 33.17 -25.41
C ARG A 207 -47.92 34.37 -24.64
N LEU A 208 -47.01 35.19 -24.18
CA LEU A 208 -47.29 36.30 -23.26
C LEU A 208 -46.76 37.61 -23.82
N VAL A 209 -47.34 38.71 -23.33
CA VAL A 209 -46.84 40.07 -23.57
C VAL A 209 -46.50 40.65 -22.21
N ILE A 210 -45.28 41.12 -22.02
CA ILE A 210 -44.79 41.65 -20.73
C ILE A 210 -45.64 42.88 -20.33
N ASN A 211 -46.30 42.76 -19.17
CA ASN A 211 -47.00 43.82 -18.47
C ASN A 211 -47.04 43.51 -16.95
N ASP A 212 -47.50 44.44 -16.14
CA ASP A 212 -47.45 44.30 -14.68
C ASP A 212 -48.38 43.19 -14.12
N ASP A 213 -49.40 42.76 -14.88
CA ASP A 213 -50.44 41.82 -14.44
C ASP A 213 -50.14 40.35 -14.78
N ILE A 214 -49.10 40.06 -15.58
CA ILE A 214 -48.85 38.71 -16.09
C ILE A 214 -48.09 37.83 -15.11
N LYS A 215 -47.57 38.34 -13.99
CA LYS A 215 -46.64 37.63 -13.11
C LYS A 215 -47.16 36.24 -12.68
N SER A 216 -48.43 36.16 -12.25
CA SER A 216 -49.03 34.88 -11.84
C SER A 216 -49.09 33.88 -13.02
N ARG A 217 -49.56 34.32 -14.17
CA ARG A 217 -49.66 33.46 -15.37
C ARG A 217 -48.30 33.06 -15.90
N LEU A 218 -47.31 33.95 -15.82
CA LEU A 218 -45.91 33.62 -16.16
C LEU A 218 -45.34 32.56 -15.22
N THR A 219 -45.62 32.66 -13.90
CA THR A 219 -45.22 31.65 -12.92
C THR A 219 -45.79 30.28 -13.27
N ASP A 220 -47.12 30.21 -13.49
CA ASP A 220 -47.80 28.95 -13.84
C ASP A 220 -47.24 28.36 -15.17
N SER A 221 -46.93 29.21 -16.15
CA SER A 221 -46.35 28.78 -17.42
C SER A 221 -44.91 28.29 -17.28
N VAL A 222 -44.09 28.94 -16.46
CA VAL A 222 -42.72 28.51 -16.15
C VAL A 222 -42.74 27.21 -15.39
N GLU A 223 -43.59 27.05 -14.35
CA GLU A 223 -43.76 25.81 -13.62
C GLU A 223 -44.17 24.64 -14.52
N THR A 224 -45.16 24.89 -15.39
CA THR A 224 -45.60 23.89 -16.40
C THR A 224 -44.49 23.52 -17.35
N ALA A 225 -43.73 24.49 -17.87
CA ALA A 225 -42.63 24.23 -18.81
C ALA A 225 -41.50 23.46 -18.14
N THR A 226 -41.14 23.83 -16.91
CA THR A 226 -40.07 23.13 -16.15
C THR A 226 -40.48 21.72 -15.75
N HIS A 227 -41.75 21.48 -15.43
CA HIS A 227 -42.26 20.13 -15.13
C HIS A 227 -42.23 19.23 -16.39
N LEU A 228 -42.53 19.75 -17.56
CA LEU A 228 -42.50 19.00 -18.83
C LEU A 228 -41.10 18.69 -19.34
N ALA A 229 -40.15 19.59 -19.10
CA ALA A 229 -38.79 19.51 -19.63
C ALA A 229 -37.74 19.28 -18.55
N ASP A 230 -38.08 18.49 -17.51
CA ASP A 230 -37.17 18.07 -16.43
C ASP A 230 -36.34 19.24 -15.86
N GLY A 231 -37.04 20.34 -15.52
CA GLY A 231 -36.43 21.51 -14.89
C GLY A 231 -35.91 22.56 -15.88
N ASN A 232 -36.07 22.40 -17.18
CA ASN A 232 -35.59 23.37 -18.17
C ASN A 232 -36.76 24.17 -18.76
N VAL A 233 -36.54 25.46 -19.05
CA VAL A 233 -37.47 26.32 -19.76
C VAL A 233 -36.70 27.25 -20.67
N VAL A 234 -37.20 27.45 -21.91
CA VAL A 234 -36.67 28.44 -22.85
C VAL A 234 -37.68 29.57 -22.96
N VAL A 235 -37.22 30.78 -22.76
CA VAL A 235 -37.98 32.00 -23.00
C VAL A 235 -37.53 32.56 -24.35
N ASP A 236 -38.38 32.46 -25.38
CA ASP A 236 -38.12 33.00 -26.67
C ASP A 236 -38.68 34.43 -26.75
N ILE A 237 -37.82 35.41 -26.88
CA ILE A 237 -38.13 36.81 -27.05
C ILE A 237 -38.36 37.03 -28.55
N VAL A 238 -39.59 37.06 -28.95
CA VAL A 238 -40.00 37.03 -30.37
C VAL A 238 -39.31 38.13 -31.19
N GLY A 239 -38.41 37.70 -32.11
CA GLY A 239 -37.68 38.60 -33.00
C GLY A 239 -36.34 39.11 -32.43
N ASP A 240 -35.91 38.66 -31.26
CA ASP A 240 -34.63 39.07 -30.69
C ASP A 240 -33.76 37.84 -30.36
N ARG A 241 -33.95 37.18 -29.23
CA ARG A 241 -33.12 36.06 -28.76
C ARG A 241 -33.92 35.07 -27.94
N GLU A 242 -33.32 33.89 -27.75
CA GLU A 242 -33.80 32.89 -26.82
C GLU A 242 -32.93 32.87 -25.56
N GLU A 243 -33.54 32.80 -24.38
CA GLU A 243 -32.87 32.64 -23.10
C GLU A 243 -33.28 31.29 -22.48
N LEU A 244 -32.28 30.43 -22.23
CA LEU A 244 -32.47 29.15 -21.56
C LEU A 244 -32.31 29.37 -20.03
N PHE A 245 -33.33 28.99 -19.30
CA PHE A 245 -33.32 28.92 -17.83
C PHE A 245 -33.45 27.48 -17.38
N SER A 246 -32.92 27.18 -16.22
CA SER A 246 -33.01 25.82 -15.67
C SER A 246 -33.10 25.84 -14.15
N LEU A 247 -33.98 25.02 -13.63
CA LEU A 247 -34.05 24.69 -12.20
C LEU A 247 -32.91 23.74 -11.81
N ASN A 248 -32.26 23.10 -12.79
CA ASN A 248 -31.10 22.25 -12.63
C ASN A 248 -29.81 23.06 -12.87
N TYR A 249 -28.67 22.50 -12.47
CA TYR A 249 -27.34 23.10 -12.70
C TYR A 249 -27.00 23.00 -14.21
N ALA A 250 -27.29 24.00 -14.98
CA ALA A 250 -27.03 24.07 -16.43
C ALA A 250 -26.30 25.34 -16.84
N CYS A 251 -25.32 25.23 -17.73
CA CYS A 251 -24.69 26.39 -18.35
C CYS A 251 -25.56 26.94 -19.44
N PRO A 252 -25.92 28.25 -19.43
CA PRO A 252 -26.76 28.88 -20.48
C PRO A 252 -26.18 28.71 -21.88
N GLU A 253 -24.86 28.77 -22.05
CA GLU A 253 -24.19 28.70 -23.35
C GLU A 253 -23.92 27.25 -23.84
N HIS A 254 -23.69 26.30 -22.95
CA HIS A 254 -23.20 24.96 -23.31
C HIS A 254 -24.13 23.82 -22.92
N GLY A 255 -25.23 24.11 -22.21
CA GLY A 255 -26.24 23.13 -21.82
C GLY A 255 -25.66 21.98 -20.92
N ALA A 256 -24.52 22.21 -20.27
CA ALA A 256 -23.94 21.23 -19.34
C ALA A 256 -24.86 21.13 -18.12
N VAL A 257 -25.47 19.98 -17.91
CA VAL A 257 -26.39 19.71 -16.81
C VAL A 257 -25.73 18.83 -15.78
N ILE A 258 -25.68 19.28 -14.54
CA ILE A 258 -25.46 18.45 -13.36
C ILE A 258 -26.86 18.21 -12.78
N GLU A 259 -27.39 16.98 -12.89
CA GLU A 259 -28.80 16.67 -12.59
C GLU A 259 -29.13 16.95 -11.11
N GLU A 260 -28.35 16.43 -10.18
CA GLU A 260 -28.55 16.65 -8.75
C GLU A 260 -27.20 16.55 -8.02
N MET A 261 -26.88 17.52 -7.15
CA MET A 261 -25.68 17.45 -6.32
C MET A 261 -25.92 16.59 -5.08
N SER A 262 -25.62 15.29 -5.18
CA SER A 262 -25.72 14.34 -4.08
C SER A 262 -24.34 13.79 -3.68
N PRO A 263 -24.14 13.33 -2.42
CA PRO A 263 -22.86 12.73 -2.00
C PRO A 263 -22.43 11.51 -2.81
N ARG A 264 -23.39 10.83 -3.48
CA ARG A 264 -23.12 9.67 -4.33
C ARG A 264 -22.32 10.04 -5.58
N MET A 265 -22.48 11.27 -6.07
CA MET A 265 -21.80 11.74 -7.29
C MET A 265 -20.29 11.85 -7.09
N PHE A 266 -19.83 12.16 -5.89
CA PHE A 266 -18.42 12.29 -5.55
C PHE A 266 -17.77 10.94 -5.18
N SER A 267 -18.46 9.82 -5.38
CA SER A 267 -17.94 8.49 -5.13
C SER A 267 -17.32 7.90 -6.39
N PHE A 268 -16.01 7.69 -6.39
CA PHE A 268 -15.32 6.99 -7.47
C PHE A 268 -15.61 5.47 -7.51
N ASN A 269 -16.38 4.94 -6.55
CA ASN A 269 -16.89 3.56 -6.56
C ASN A 269 -18.25 3.48 -7.28
N ASN A 270 -18.89 4.62 -7.58
CA ASN A 270 -20.13 4.65 -8.33
C ASN A 270 -19.82 4.60 -9.84
N PRO A 271 -20.31 3.60 -10.59
CA PRO A 271 -20.00 3.44 -12.02
C PRO A 271 -20.42 4.63 -12.90
N PHE A 272 -21.46 5.38 -12.51
CA PHE A 272 -21.93 6.54 -13.25
C PHE A 272 -21.04 7.78 -13.10
N CYS A 273 -20.33 7.88 -12.00
CA CYS A 273 -19.53 9.04 -11.63
C CYS A 273 -18.02 8.79 -11.75
N ALA A 274 -17.64 7.52 -11.80
CA ALA A 274 -16.26 7.09 -11.99
C ALA A 274 -15.78 7.36 -13.42
N CYS A 275 -14.51 7.70 -13.57
CA CYS A 275 -13.87 7.82 -14.87
C CYS A 275 -14.08 6.53 -15.68
N LYS A 276 -14.66 6.63 -16.86
CA LYS A 276 -15.03 5.48 -17.71
C LYS A 276 -13.84 4.63 -18.14
N LYS A 277 -12.66 5.22 -18.33
CA LYS A 277 -11.46 4.53 -18.78
C LYS A 277 -10.82 3.68 -17.68
N CYS A 278 -10.67 4.22 -16.47
CA CYS A 278 -10.03 3.50 -15.36
C CYS A 278 -11.04 2.89 -14.37
N GLY A 279 -12.34 3.06 -14.57
CA GLY A 279 -13.36 2.55 -13.65
C GLY A 279 -13.24 3.05 -12.21
N GLY A 280 -12.73 4.28 -12.02
CA GLY A 280 -12.53 4.88 -10.70
C GLY A 280 -11.21 4.50 -10.01
N LEU A 281 -10.29 3.82 -10.71
CA LEU A 281 -8.98 3.46 -10.13
C LEU A 281 -7.97 4.61 -10.16
N GLY A 282 -8.12 5.58 -11.09
CA GLY A 282 -7.15 6.67 -11.29
C GLY A 282 -5.90 6.25 -12.07
N SER A 283 -5.66 4.97 -12.17
CA SER A 283 -4.52 4.36 -12.86
C SER A 283 -4.98 3.13 -13.66
N TYR A 284 -4.12 2.64 -14.54
CA TYR A 284 -4.32 1.40 -15.27
C TYR A 284 -2.98 0.71 -15.53
N LYS A 285 -3.03 -0.61 -15.73
CA LYS A 285 -1.82 -1.38 -16.06
C LYS A 285 -1.59 -1.37 -17.57
N GLU A 286 -0.37 -1.07 -17.99
CA GLU A 286 0.06 -1.10 -19.38
C GLU A 286 1.37 -1.86 -19.52
N ILE A 287 1.55 -2.56 -20.66
CA ILE A 287 2.80 -3.29 -20.94
C ILE A 287 3.88 -2.26 -21.22
N ASP A 288 4.96 -2.31 -20.44
CA ASP A 288 6.09 -1.39 -20.58
C ASP A 288 7.14 -1.96 -21.54
N PRO A 289 7.43 -1.26 -22.66
CA PRO A 289 8.48 -1.67 -23.59
C PRO A 289 9.85 -1.87 -22.93
N ASN A 290 10.15 -1.11 -21.87
CA ASN A 290 11.42 -1.24 -21.15
C ASN A 290 11.46 -2.46 -20.22
N LEU A 291 10.31 -3.00 -19.81
CA LEU A 291 10.23 -4.27 -19.10
C LEU A 291 10.23 -5.46 -20.07
N VAL A 292 9.68 -5.28 -21.27
CA VAL A 292 9.77 -6.27 -22.35
C VAL A 292 11.23 -6.43 -22.81
N ILE A 293 11.99 -5.32 -22.91
CA ILE A 293 13.41 -5.30 -23.28
C ILE A 293 14.19 -4.52 -22.20
N PRO A 294 14.50 -5.14 -21.06
CA PRO A 294 15.11 -4.44 -19.92
C PRO A 294 16.59 -4.09 -20.11
N ASN A 295 17.30 -4.79 -20.96
CA ASN A 295 18.71 -4.51 -21.29
C ASN A 295 18.92 -4.42 -22.79
N LYS A 296 19.04 -3.19 -23.28
CA LYS A 296 19.23 -2.88 -24.70
C LYS A 296 20.64 -3.20 -25.22
N LYS A 297 21.62 -3.45 -24.33
CA LYS A 297 22.96 -3.89 -24.69
C LYS A 297 23.02 -5.36 -25.08
N LEU A 298 22.00 -6.14 -24.75
CA LEU A 298 21.90 -7.53 -25.20
C LEU A 298 21.30 -7.61 -26.61
N SER A 299 21.70 -8.62 -27.36
CA SER A 299 21.07 -8.96 -28.63
C SER A 299 19.80 -9.81 -28.43
N ILE A 300 18.95 -9.92 -29.44
CA ILE A 300 17.75 -10.74 -29.40
C ILE A 300 18.10 -12.20 -29.16
N ASN A 301 19.15 -12.71 -29.79
CA ASN A 301 19.65 -14.08 -29.60
C ASN A 301 20.21 -14.29 -28.18
N GLN A 302 20.76 -13.27 -27.54
CA GLN A 302 21.19 -13.33 -26.15
C GLN A 302 20.01 -13.25 -25.15
N GLY A 303 18.79 -13.08 -25.64
CA GLY A 303 17.58 -13.01 -24.83
C GLY A 303 17.26 -11.62 -24.33
N ALA A 304 17.45 -10.59 -25.12
CA ALA A 304 17.03 -9.21 -24.79
C ALA A 304 15.52 -9.11 -24.54
N VAL A 305 14.70 -9.85 -25.31
CA VAL A 305 13.24 -9.90 -25.13
C VAL A 305 12.89 -10.86 -24.01
N LYS A 306 12.28 -10.34 -22.95
CA LYS A 306 11.94 -11.09 -21.71
C LYS A 306 10.44 -11.36 -21.55
N ALA A 307 9.65 -11.12 -22.58
CA ALA A 307 8.21 -11.33 -22.56
C ALA A 307 7.84 -12.81 -22.68
N SER A 308 6.80 -13.23 -21.98
CA SER A 308 6.26 -14.60 -21.99
C SER A 308 5.89 -15.06 -23.39
N GLY A 309 6.48 -16.19 -23.83
CA GLY A 309 6.27 -16.76 -25.16
C GLY A 309 7.03 -16.06 -26.31
N TRP A 310 7.79 -15.00 -26.02
CA TRP A 310 8.57 -14.23 -26.99
C TRP A 310 10.08 -14.25 -26.73
N SER A 311 10.55 -15.02 -25.76
CA SER A 311 11.98 -15.26 -25.59
C SER A 311 12.46 -16.26 -26.66
N VAL A 312 13.56 -15.93 -27.36
CA VAL A 312 14.18 -16.83 -28.36
C VAL A 312 14.63 -18.15 -27.74
N LYS A 313 14.85 -18.15 -26.40
CA LYS A 313 15.20 -19.37 -25.64
C LYS A 313 13.99 -20.28 -25.42
N ASP A 314 12.77 -19.77 -25.52
CA ASP A 314 11.54 -20.47 -25.12
C ASP A 314 10.81 -21.09 -26.34
N GLY A 315 11.24 -20.82 -27.60
CA GLY A 315 10.56 -21.43 -28.70
C GLY A 315 10.97 -21.01 -30.13
N ALA A 316 10.83 -21.93 -31.06
CA ALA A 316 11.11 -21.76 -32.49
C ALA A 316 10.20 -20.70 -33.17
N ILE A 317 8.98 -20.47 -32.63
CA ILE A 317 8.02 -19.54 -33.22
C ILE A 317 8.49 -18.09 -33.05
N ALA A 318 8.91 -17.69 -31.84
CA ALA A 318 9.42 -16.34 -31.60
C ALA A 318 10.63 -16.03 -32.47
N LYS A 319 11.55 -16.98 -32.58
CA LYS A 319 12.73 -16.86 -33.42
C LYS A 319 12.37 -16.67 -34.90
N MET A 320 11.43 -17.45 -35.42
CA MET A 320 10.94 -17.36 -36.80
C MET A 320 10.39 -15.96 -37.13
N TYR A 321 9.57 -15.36 -36.22
CA TYR A 321 9.07 -14.01 -36.43
C TYR A 321 10.18 -12.98 -36.40
N PHE A 322 11.08 -13.05 -35.42
CA PHE A 322 12.20 -12.10 -35.32
C PHE A 322 13.16 -12.18 -36.47
N GLU A 323 13.45 -13.40 -37.01
CA GLU A 323 14.22 -13.56 -38.23
C GLU A 323 13.54 -12.94 -39.47
N GLY A 324 12.22 -13.09 -39.56
CA GLY A 324 11.42 -12.45 -40.62
C GLY A 324 11.49 -10.93 -40.56
N ILE A 325 11.36 -10.36 -39.38
CA ILE A 325 11.48 -8.89 -39.14
C ILE A 325 12.91 -8.41 -39.41
N ALA A 326 13.92 -9.13 -38.91
CA ALA A 326 15.32 -8.80 -39.12
C ALA A 326 15.69 -8.72 -40.63
N LYS A 327 15.19 -9.69 -41.42
CA LYS A 327 15.36 -9.71 -42.86
C LYS A 327 14.67 -8.55 -43.56
N GLU A 328 13.44 -8.23 -43.15
CA GLU A 328 12.62 -7.17 -43.77
C GLU A 328 13.16 -5.76 -43.47
N TYR A 329 13.67 -5.54 -42.24
CA TYR A 329 14.15 -4.24 -41.76
C TYR A 329 15.68 -4.11 -41.78
N GLY A 330 16.42 -5.11 -42.29
CA GLY A 330 17.85 -5.04 -42.59
C GLY A 330 18.78 -5.02 -41.37
N PHE A 331 18.52 -5.85 -40.33
CA PHE A 331 19.39 -5.99 -39.15
C PHE A 331 19.65 -7.45 -38.79
N SER A 332 20.66 -7.73 -37.96
CA SER A 332 20.94 -9.06 -37.42
C SER A 332 20.38 -9.22 -36.02
N LEU A 333 19.90 -10.40 -35.63
CA LEU A 333 19.48 -10.76 -34.30
C LEU A 333 20.64 -10.83 -33.29
N ASP A 334 21.88 -10.79 -33.75
CA ASP A 334 23.10 -10.81 -32.91
C ASP A 334 23.63 -9.45 -32.54
N VAL A 335 23.08 -8.36 -33.12
CA VAL A 335 23.43 -6.99 -32.71
C VAL A 335 22.70 -6.58 -31.46
N PRO A 336 23.28 -5.76 -30.60
CA PRO A 336 22.56 -5.16 -29.44
C PRO A 336 21.31 -4.42 -29.87
N VAL A 337 20.26 -4.47 -29.03
CA VAL A 337 18.96 -3.86 -29.37
C VAL A 337 19.06 -2.34 -29.59
N ASP A 338 19.98 -1.65 -28.93
CA ASP A 338 20.25 -0.22 -29.13
C ASP A 338 20.83 0.13 -30.53
N MET A 339 21.37 -0.86 -31.24
CA MET A 339 21.86 -0.73 -32.61
C MET A 339 20.80 -1.15 -33.67
N ILE A 340 19.64 -1.70 -33.27
CA ILE A 340 18.57 -2.05 -34.20
C ILE A 340 17.91 -0.78 -34.75
N PRO A 341 17.62 -0.70 -36.06
CA PRO A 341 16.87 0.42 -36.63
C PRO A 341 15.55 0.67 -35.90
N LYS A 342 15.20 1.92 -35.71
CA LYS A 342 13.96 2.31 -34.96
C LYS A 342 12.70 1.62 -35.51
N ASP A 343 12.58 1.50 -36.82
CA ASP A 343 11.43 0.86 -37.48
C ASP A 343 11.42 -0.66 -37.23
N GLY A 344 12.58 -1.31 -37.22
CA GLY A 344 12.71 -2.72 -36.86
C GLY A 344 12.34 -2.98 -35.38
N LEU A 345 12.81 -2.15 -34.47
CA LEU A 345 12.45 -2.23 -33.06
C LEU A 345 10.95 -1.96 -32.84
N ARG A 346 10.39 -0.99 -33.58
CA ARG A 346 8.95 -0.71 -33.55
C ARG A 346 8.13 -1.88 -34.07
N ALA A 347 8.59 -2.53 -35.14
CA ALA A 347 7.94 -3.71 -35.69
C ALA A 347 7.95 -4.89 -34.71
N ILE A 348 9.04 -5.09 -33.97
CA ILE A 348 9.11 -6.12 -32.90
C ILE A 348 8.09 -5.82 -31.80
N LEU A 349 8.04 -4.60 -31.32
CA LEU A 349 7.21 -4.23 -30.15
C LEU A 349 5.72 -4.08 -30.52
N TYR A 350 5.42 -3.39 -31.62
CA TYR A 350 4.04 -2.95 -31.94
C TYR A 350 3.50 -3.58 -33.24
N GLY A 351 4.29 -4.39 -33.92
CA GLY A 351 3.86 -5.10 -35.12
C GLY A 351 4.19 -4.41 -36.45
N THR A 352 3.94 -5.13 -37.53
CA THR A 352 4.29 -4.73 -38.91
C THR A 352 3.25 -3.85 -39.59
N GLY A 353 2.15 -3.50 -38.92
CA GLY A 353 1.09 -2.65 -39.49
C GLY A 353 0.39 -3.24 -40.70
N GLY A 354 0.21 -4.57 -40.73
CA GLY A 354 -0.40 -5.31 -41.87
C GLY A 354 0.60 -5.72 -42.97
N LYS A 355 1.87 -5.32 -42.87
CA LYS A 355 2.89 -5.75 -43.81
C LYS A 355 3.22 -7.23 -43.62
N LYS A 356 3.06 -8.06 -44.63
CA LYS A 356 3.31 -9.50 -44.58
C LYS A 356 4.81 -9.80 -44.63
N LEU A 357 5.27 -10.56 -43.63
CA LEU A 357 6.62 -11.06 -43.51
C LEU A 357 6.75 -12.40 -44.25
N LYS A 358 7.82 -12.58 -45.01
CA LYS A 358 8.19 -13.89 -45.60
C LYS A 358 9.08 -14.65 -44.62
N MET A 359 8.59 -15.74 -44.09
CA MET A 359 9.27 -16.56 -43.06
C MET A 359 9.35 -18.00 -43.48
N LYS A 360 10.34 -18.74 -42.98
CA LYS A 360 10.45 -20.16 -43.12
C LYS A 360 10.02 -20.87 -41.84
N ARG A 361 8.96 -21.67 -41.94
CA ARG A 361 8.53 -22.52 -40.82
C ARG A 361 9.18 -23.90 -40.95
N VAL A 362 9.97 -24.25 -39.93
CA VAL A 362 10.53 -25.61 -39.80
C VAL A 362 9.58 -26.43 -38.94
N THR A 363 9.05 -27.51 -39.48
CA THR A 363 8.21 -28.48 -38.74
C THR A 363 8.88 -29.85 -38.81
N SER A 364 8.40 -30.81 -38.00
CA SER A 364 8.84 -32.21 -38.07
C SER A 364 8.58 -32.87 -39.41
N TYR A 365 7.78 -32.28 -40.31
CA TYR A 365 7.40 -32.78 -41.63
C TYR A 365 8.07 -32.02 -42.78
N GLY A 366 8.95 -31.03 -42.50
CA GLY A 366 9.68 -30.26 -43.52
C GLY A 366 9.68 -28.76 -43.33
N THR A 367 10.36 -28.04 -44.21
CA THR A 367 10.40 -26.58 -44.26
C THR A 367 9.42 -26.04 -45.27
N GLY A 368 8.52 -25.17 -44.91
CA GLY A 368 7.57 -24.46 -45.76
C GLY A 368 7.69 -22.95 -45.66
N ASP A 369 7.44 -22.24 -46.79
CA ASP A 369 7.34 -20.80 -46.80
C ASP A 369 6.00 -20.37 -46.16
N TYR A 370 6.06 -19.43 -45.22
CA TYR A 370 4.92 -18.90 -44.49
C TYR A 370 4.90 -17.39 -44.63
N GLN A 371 3.74 -16.83 -44.97
CA GLN A 371 3.54 -15.39 -45.09
C GLN A 371 2.41 -14.95 -44.19
N THR A 372 2.72 -14.11 -43.21
CA THR A 372 1.72 -13.46 -42.35
C THR A 372 2.25 -12.11 -41.88
N ASP A 373 1.36 -11.27 -41.43
CA ASP A 373 1.73 -10.11 -40.66
C ASP A 373 2.06 -10.45 -39.21
N PHE A 374 2.71 -9.56 -38.54
CA PHE A 374 3.06 -9.71 -37.13
C PHE A 374 2.34 -8.62 -36.30
N GLU A 375 1.53 -9.05 -35.35
CA GLU A 375 0.77 -8.13 -34.50
C GLU A 375 1.62 -7.32 -33.52
N GLY A 376 2.85 -7.77 -33.23
CA GLY A 376 3.74 -7.18 -32.24
C GLY A 376 3.70 -7.88 -30.88
N VAL A 377 4.81 -7.81 -30.15
CA VAL A 377 4.91 -8.42 -28.81
C VAL A 377 3.91 -7.79 -27.83
N ILE A 378 3.78 -6.47 -27.81
CA ILE A 378 2.91 -5.73 -26.88
C ILE A 378 1.43 -6.00 -27.16
N PRO A 379 0.91 -5.85 -28.40
CA PRO A 379 -0.48 -6.18 -28.70
C PRO A 379 -0.81 -7.65 -28.41
N ASN A 380 0.09 -8.59 -28.73
CA ASN A 380 -0.09 -10.01 -28.42
C ASN A 380 -0.25 -10.27 -26.92
N LEU A 381 0.64 -9.68 -26.10
CA LEU A 381 0.55 -9.83 -24.65
C LEU A 381 -0.73 -9.20 -24.10
N LYS A 382 -1.15 -8.04 -24.61
CA LYS A 382 -2.40 -7.38 -24.20
C LYS A 382 -3.60 -8.27 -24.49
N ARG A 383 -3.74 -8.78 -25.71
CA ARG A 383 -4.81 -9.70 -26.09
C ARG A 383 -4.81 -10.95 -25.22
N ARG A 384 -3.63 -11.55 -24.96
CA ARG A 384 -3.51 -12.72 -24.06
C ARG A 384 -3.89 -12.39 -22.62
N TYR A 385 -3.53 -11.24 -22.12
CA TYR A 385 -3.90 -10.79 -20.77
C TYR A 385 -5.42 -10.67 -20.59
N GLU A 386 -6.10 -10.14 -21.61
CA GLU A 386 -7.55 -9.99 -21.60
C GLU A 386 -8.30 -11.33 -21.74
N SER A 387 -7.72 -12.29 -22.47
CA SER A 387 -8.36 -13.58 -22.78
C SER A 387 -8.01 -14.74 -21.84
N THR A 388 -6.94 -14.62 -21.02
CA THR A 388 -6.49 -15.75 -20.19
C THR A 388 -7.30 -15.88 -18.90
N SER A 389 -7.70 -17.12 -18.57
CA SER A 389 -8.28 -17.49 -17.27
C SER A 389 -7.23 -18.02 -16.29
N SER A 390 -6.00 -18.27 -16.72
CA SER A 390 -4.92 -18.79 -15.88
C SER A 390 -4.28 -17.66 -15.07
N GLU A 391 -4.34 -17.74 -13.74
CA GLU A 391 -3.68 -16.78 -12.84
C GLU A 391 -2.15 -16.76 -13.04
N TRP A 392 -1.54 -17.91 -13.28
CA TRP A 392 -0.11 -18.00 -13.55
C TRP A 392 0.27 -17.23 -14.84
N ALA A 393 -0.46 -17.48 -15.93
CA ALA A 393 -0.21 -16.79 -17.20
C ALA A 393 -0.47 -15.29 -17.09
N ARG A 394 -1.49 -14.90 -16.33
CA ARG A 394 -1.79 -13.49 -16.05
C ARG A 394 -0.65 -12.84 -15.27
N GLY A 395 -0.17 -13.48 -14.21
CA GLY A 395 0.95 -12.99 -13.39
C GLY A 395 2.25 -12.86 -14.17
N ASP A 396 2.54 -13.77 -15.10
CA ASP A 396 3.72 -13.71 -15.96
C ASP A 396 3.67 -12.52 -16.96
N ILE A 397 2.48 -12.19 -17.48
CA ILE A 397 2.30 -10.98 -18.30
C ILE A 397 2.35 -9.72 -17.42
N GLU A 398 1.77 -9.74 -16.22
CA GLU A 398 1.83 -8.61 -15.27
C GLU A 398 3.28 -8.25 -14.87
N ALA A 399 4.20 -9.21 -14.90
CA ALA A 399 5.62 -8.96 -14.63
C ALA A 399 6.29 -8.00 -15.62
N VAL A 400 5.68 -7.77 -16.80
CA VAL A 400 6.15 -6.82 -17.82
C VAL A 400 5.20 -5.62 -17.96
N MET A 401 4.25 -5.46 -17.04
CA MET A 401 3.35 -4.31 -16.98
C MET A 401 3.81 -3.28 -15.95
N THR A 402 3.46 -2.03 -16.19
CA THR A 402 3.62 -0.91 -15.26
C THR A 402 2.27 -0.25 -15.01
N THR A 403 2.13 0.33 -13.83
CA THR A 403 0.94 1.13 -13.50
C THR A 403 1.16 2.56 -14.00
N CYS A 404 0.29 3.01 -14.90
CA CYS A 404 0.32 4.36 -15.46
C CYS A 404 -0.87 5.16 -14.94
N THR A 405 -0.67 6.45 -14.72
CA THR A 405 -1.78 7.36 -14.41
C THR A 405 -2.77 7.41 -15.58
N CYS A 406 -4.05 7.35 -15.27
CA CYS A 406 -5.10 7.40 -16.30
C CYS A 406 -5.02 8.72 -17.09
N PRO A 407 -4.87 8.69 -18.43
CA PRO A 407 -4.73 9.91 -19.21
C PRO A 407 -5.99 10.75 -19.25
N ASP A 408 -7.16 10.15 -19.08
CA ASP A 408 -8.46 10.85 -19.17
C ASP A 408 -8.74 11.63 -17.88
N CYS A 409 -8.64 10.99 -16.70
CA CYS A 409 -8.89 11.64 -15.41
C CYS A 409 -7.62 12.14 -14.72
N LYS A 410 -6.42 11.87 -15.25
CA LYS A 410 -5.13 12.28 -14.68
C LYS A 410 -4.98 11.95 -13.19
N GLY A 411 -5.55 10.81 -12.78
CA GLY A 411 -5.53 10.36 -11.40
C GLY A 411 -6.76 10.75 -10.56
N ALA A 412 -7.62 11.64 -11.04
CA ALA A 412 -8.76 12.16 -10.28
C ALA A 412 -9.88 11.14 -10.02
N ARG A 413 -9.89 10.00 -10.72
CA ARG A 413 -10.84 8.88 -10.54
C ARG A 413 -12.29 9.17 -10.93
N LEU A 414 -12.69 10.44 -11.03
CA LEU A 414 -14.04 10.92 -11.30
C LEU A 414 -14.15 11.47 -12.72
N THR A 415 -15.40 11.71 -13.19
CA THR A 415 -15.67 12.33 -14.47
C THR A 415 -15.41 13.84 -14.43
N PRO A 416 -15.17 14.52 -15.59
CA PRO A 416 -14.89 15.94 -15.66
C PRO A 416 -16.00 16.84 -15.10
N GLU A 417 -17.26 16.41 -15.22
CA GLU A 417 -18.42 17.15 -14.73
C GLU A 417 -18.37 17.27 -13.19
N ILE A 418 -18.01 16.20 -12.50
CA ILE A 418 -17.89 16.17 -11.04
C ILE A 418 -16.66 16.95 -10.59
N MET A 419 -15.58 16.86 -11.37
CA MET A 419 -14.36 17.62 -11.11
C MET A 419 -14.53 19.13 -11.30
N SER A 420 -15.60 19.57 -11.96
CA SER A 420 -15.91 20.99 -12.11
C SER A 420 -16.57 21.61 -10.87
N VAL A 421 -16.92 20.81 -9.86
CA VAL A 421 -17.47 21.31 -8.58
C VAL A 421 -16.34 21.69 -7.64
N THR A 422 -16.36 22.92 -7.12
CA THR A 422 -15.33 23.44 -6.22
C THR A 422 -15.88 23.92 -4.88
N VAL A 423 -15.05 23.85 -3.85
CA VAL A 423 -15.24 24.49 -2.55
C VAL A 423 -13.98 25.32 -2.28
N GLY A 424 -14.15 26.62 -2.03
CA GLY A 424 -12.99 27.52 -1.88
C GLY A 424 -12.05 27.52 -3.09
N GLY A 425 -12.60 27.34 -4.30
CA GLY A 425 -11.85 27.32 -5.56
C GLY A 425 -11.09 26.01 -5.86
N LYS A 426 -11.20 24.97 -5.01
CA LYS A 426 -10.57 23.65 -5.23
C LYS A 426 -11.62 22.57 -5.44
N ASN A 427 -11.40 21.69 -6.43
CA ASN A 427 -12.21 20.49 -6.56
C ASN A 427 -11.78 19.41 -5.56
N ILE A 428 -12.59 18.36 -5.39
CA ILE A 428 -12.36 17.32 -4.38
C ILE A 428 -11.02 16.59 -4.56
N TYR A 429 -10.55 16.39 -5.80
CA TYR A 429 -9.27 15.73 -6.06
C TYR A 429 -8.09 16.66 -5.80
N GLU A 430 -8.18 17.92 -6.20
CA GLU A 430 -7.15 18.93 -5.88
C GLU A 430 -6.98 19.08 -4.37
N PHE A 431 -8.09 19.09 -3.63
CA PHE A 431 -8.06 19.08 -2.17
C PHE A 431 -7.34 17.83 -1.66
N CYS A 432 -7.81 16.63 -2.02
CA CYS A 432 -7.23 15.36 -1.55
C CYS A 432 -5.77 15.12 -2.00
N SER A 433 -5.27 15.86 -2.99
CA SER A 433 -3.90 15.74 -3.50
C SER A 433 -2.89 16.64 -2.78
N MET A 434 -3.36 17.56 -1.94
CA MET A 434 -2.49 18.35 -1.08
C MET A 434 -1.92 17.49 0.05
N PRO A 435 -0.77 17.83 0.64
CA PRO A 435 -0.37 17.30 1.93
C PRO A 435 -1.39 17.63 3.03
N ILE A 436 -1.53 16.75 4.02
CA ILE A 436 -2.47 16.91 5.14
C ILE A 436 -2.25 18.26 5.87
N SER A 437 -1.00 18.72 5.99
CA SER A 437 -0.70 20.05 6.53
C SER A 437 -1.34 21.17 5.72
N GLU A 438 -1.21 21.14 4.39
CA GLU A 438 -1.81 22.13 3.49
C GLU A 438 -3.36 22.01 3.47
N GLU A 439 -3.89 20.78 3.56
CA GLU A 439 -5.35 20.54 3.66
C GLU A 439 -5.92 21.16 4.94
N LEU A 440 -5.22 20.98 6.06
CA LEU A 440 -5.61 21.56 7.36
C LEU A 440 -5.58 23.08 7.33
N ASP A 441 -4.53 23.67 6.77
CA ASP A 441 -4.41 25.12 6.60
C ASP A 441 -5.52 25.68 5.69
N PHE A 442 -5.81 24.97 4.59
CA PHE A 442 -6.91 25.34 3.70
C PHE A 442 -8.27 25.33 4.41
N VAL A 443 -8.57 24.28 5.21
CA VAL A 443 -9.83 24.18 5.95
C VAL A 443 -9.94 25.26 7.03
N ASN A 444 -8.83 25.64 7.67
CA ASN A 444 -8.81 26.68 8.69
C ASN A 444 -9.03 28.09 8.10
N ASN A 445 -8.56 28.33 6.88
CA ASN A 445 -8.63 29.62 6.20
C ASN A 445 -9.75 29.67 5.14
N LEU A 446 -10.68 28.71 5.15
CA LEU A 446 -11.75 28.62 4.15
C LEU A 446 -12.76 29.74 4.32
N GLU A 447 -12.81 30.65 3.35
CA GLU A 447 -13.80 31.72 3.29
C GLU A 447 -15.13 31.19 2.73
N LEU A 448 -16.20 31.33 3.50
CA LEU A 448 -17.53 30.85 3.17
C LEU A 448 -18.57 31.94 3.36
N THR A 449 -19.59 31.96 2.54
CA THR A 449 -20.77 32.79 2.75
C THR A 449 -21.50 32.37 4.02
N SER A 450 -22.30 33.25 4.62
CA SER A 450 -23.06 32.97 5.84
C SER A 450 -23.92 31.70 5.70
N ARG A 451 -24.54 31.49 4.53
CA ARG A 451 -25.34 30.30 4.21
C ARG A 451 -24.48 29.03 4.14
N GLN A 452 -23.36 29.06 3.43
CA GLN A 452 -22.43 27.92 3.34
C GLN A 452 -21.83 27.56 4.70
N GLN A 453 -21.54 28.58 5.52
CA GLN A 453 -21.02 28.40 6.86
C GLN A 453 -22.04 27.70 7.78
N MET A 454 -23.34 28.10 7.70
CA MET A 454 -24.41 27.47 8.46
C MET A 454 -24.58 25.99 8.08
N ILE A 455 -24.55 25.66 6.79
CA ILE A 455 -24.72 24.31 6.26
C ILE A 455 -23.49 23.44 6.54
N GLY A 456 -22.27 23.98 6.32
CA GLY A 456 -21.04 23.23 6.33
C GLY A 456 -20.38 23.08 7.71
N LYS A 457 -20.75 23.87 8.72
CA LYS A 457 -20.05 23.99 10.01
C LYS A 457 -19.71 22.66 10.68
N LEU A 458 -20.68 21.77 10.80
CA LEU A 458 -20.48 20.48 11.48
C LEU A 458 -19.51 19.58 10.69
N VAL A 459 -19.70 19.51 9.37
CA VAL A 459 -18.88 18.69 8.48
C VAL A 459 -17.43 19.20 8.44
N ILE A 460 -17.25 20.52 8.35
CA ILE A 460 -15.92 21.15 8.36
C ILE A 460 -15.20 20.90 9.68
N ASN A 461 -15.90 20.95 10.80
CA ASN A 461 -15.31 20.65 12.11
C ASN A 461 -14.83 19.19 12.18
N GLU A 462 -15.61 18.24 11.68
CA GLU A 462 -15.20 16.82 11.61
C GLU A 462 -13.97 16.62 10.73
N ILE A 463 -13.94 17.24 9.55
CA ILE A 463 -12.77 17.20 8.65
C ILE A 463 -11.54 17.79 9.35
N ARG A 464 -11.69 18.97 9.98
CA ARG A 464 -10.61 19.65 10.69
C ARG A 464 -10.04 18.79 11.83
N GLN A 465 -10.90 18.19 12.64
CA GLN A 465 -10.45 17.32 13.73
C GLN A 465 -9.67 16.12 13.21
N ARG A 466 -10.19 15.40 12.22
CA ARG A 466 -9.53 14.22 11.64
C ARG A 466 -8.19 14.58 10.99
N LEU A 467 -8.11 15.68 10.24
CA LEU A 467 -6.85 16.19 9.69
C LEU A 467 -5.86 16.57 10.79
N SER A 468 -6.33 17.21 11.85
CA SER A 468 -5.48 17.57 13.02
C SER A 468 -4.91 16.32 13.70
N PHE A 469 -5.69 15.24 13.82
CA PHE A 469 -5.17 13.99 14.37
C PHE A 469 -4.12 13.34 13.46
N LEU A 470 -4.35 13.31 12.14
CA LEU A 470 -3.33 12.80 11.21
C LEU A 470 -2.03 13.62 11.28
N ASN A 471 -2.15 14.93 11.42
CA ASN A 471 -1.00 15.82 11.61
C ASN A 471 -0.27 15.54 12.93
N SER A 472 -1.00 15.30 14.03
CA SER A 472 -0.43 15.06 15.36
C SER A 472 0.32 13.72 15.47
N VAL A 473 0.01 12.73 14.63
CA VAL A 473 0.73 11.45 14.57
C VAL A 473 1.88 11.45 13.54
N GLY A 474 2.29 12.63 13.03
CA GLY A 474 3.41 12.78 12.11
C GLY A 474 3.14 12.30 10.69
N LEU A 475 1.89 12.41 10.22
CA LEU A 475 1.47 12.07 8.85
C LEU A 475 1.16 13.31 7.99
N ASP A 476 1.68 14.46 8.39
CA ASP A 476 1.49 15.77 7.78
C ASP A 476 1.87 15.83 6.28
N TYR A 477 2.84 15.02 5.87
CA TYR A 477 3.34 14.93 4.49
C TYR A 477 2.48 14.06 3.56
N LEU A 478 1.60 13.21 4.08
CA LEU A 478 0.72 12.36 3.27
C LEU A 478 -0.37 13.18 2.58
N SER A 479 -0.95 12.63 1.52
CA SER A 479 -2.16 13.17 0.89
C SER A 479 -3.33 12.20 1.03
N LEU A 480 -4.55 12.70 1.13
CA LEU A 480 -5.76 11.87 1.20
C LEU A 480 -5.99 11.04 -0.07
N ALA A 481 -5.50 11.49 -1.22
CA ALA A 481 -5.58 10.76 -2.50
C ALA A 481 -4.63 9.56 -2.58
N ARG A 482 -3.62 9.44 -1.69
CA ARG A 482 -2.63 8.36 -1.72
C ARG A 482 -3.30 7.00 -1.53
N GLU A 483 -2.95 6.04 -2.37
CA GLU A 483 -3.47 4.68 -2.30
C GLU A 483 -3.01 3.97 -1.02
N ALA A 484 -3.95 3.35 -0.30
CA ALA A 484 -3.67 2.65 0.95
C ALA A 484 -2.66 1.49 0.78
N ALA A 485 -2.65 0.85 -0.40
CA ALA A 485 -1.71 -0.22 -0.73
C ALA A 485 -0.24 0.25 -0.86
N THR A 486 0.01 1.55 -0.97
CA THR A 486 1.35 2.13 -1.07
C THR A 486 1.92 2.60 0.27
N LEU A 487 1.14 2.49 1.34
CA LEU A 487 1.55 2.89 2.68
C LEU A 487 2.53 1.88 3.28
N SER A 488 3.50 2.35 4.03
CA SER A 488 4.30 1.50 4.92
C SER A 488 3.43 0.96 6.07
N GLY A 489 3.91 -0.10 6.74
CA GLY A 489 3.21 -0.66 7.91
C GLY A 489 2.97 0.38 9.01
N GLY A 490 3.98 1.17 9.33
CA GLY A 490 3.88 2.23 10.33
C GLY A 490 2.94 3.38 9.92
N GLU A 491 2.95 3.80 8.64
CA GLU A 491 1.99 4.81 8.14
C GLU A 491 0.54 4.32 8.29
N ALA A 492 0.26 3.07 7.91
CA ALA A 492 -1.07 2.49 8.01
C ALA A 492 -1.54 2.35 9.46
N GLN A 493 -0.66 1.95 10.36
CA GLN A 493 -0.94 1.85 11.79
C GLN A 493 -1.27 3.21 12.40
N ARG A 494 -0.49 4.25 12.08
CA ARG A 494 -0.74 5.62 12.56
C ARG A 494 -2.04 6.21 12.01
N ILE A 495 -2.40 5.89 10.77
CA ILE A 495 -3.72 6.25 10.21
C ILE A 495 -4.84 5.64 11.06
N ARG A 496 -4.74 4.35 11.41
CA ARG A 496 -5.72 3.70 12.30
C ARG A 496 -5.75 4.34 13.68
N LEU A 497 -4.58 4.61 14.26
CA LEU A 497 -4.48 5.31 15.55
C LEU A 497 -5.19 6.67 15.49
N ALA A 498 -4.89 7.50 14.49
CA ALA A 498 -5.53 8.80 14.30
C ALA A 498 -7.05 8.68 14.14
N THR A 499 -7.54 7.66 13.42
CA THR A 499 -8.98 7.41 13.23
C THR A 499 -9.64 7.03 14.56
N GLN A 500 -8.99 6.20 15.39
CA GLN A 500 -9.52 5.80 16.71
C GLN A 500 -9.53 6.96 17.71
N ILE A 501 -8.47 7.78 17.74
CA ILE A 501 -8.41 8.99 18.57
C ILE A 501 -9.52 9.96 18.17
N GLY A 502 -9.79 10.09 16.86
CA GLY A 502 -10.87 10.92 16.34
C GLY A 502 -12.26 10.53 16.82
N SER A 503 -12.46 9.29 17.27
CA SER A 503 -13.73 8.85 17.86
C SER A 503 -13.98 9.40 19.28
N SER A 504 -12.97 9.99 19.93
CA SER A 504 -13.04 10.57 21.29
C SER A 504 -13.62 9.62 22.34
N LEU A 505 -13.40 8.31 22.20
CA LEU A 505 -13.88 7.30 23.15
C LEU A 505 -13.14 7.44 24.47
N MET A 506 -13.88 7.31 25.57
CA MET A 506 -13.38 7.40 26.94
C MET A 506 -13.59 6.09 27.69
N GLY A 507 -12.68 5.76 28.61
CA GLY A 507 -12.77 4.54 29.42
C GLY A 507 -12.48 3.25 28.64
N VAL A 508 -11.77 3.35 27.52
CA VAL A 508 -11.41 2.23 26.63
C VAL A 508 -9.99 1.75 26.96
N LEU A 509 -9.75 0.46 26.73
CA LEU A 509 -8.42 -0.13 26.75
C LEU A 509 -7.87 -0.19 25.31
N TYR A 510 -6.87 0.63 25.01
CA TYR A 510 -6.15 0.58 23.76
C TYR A 510 -4.91 -0.31 23.87
N ILE A 511 -4.72 -1.20 22.92
CA ILE A 511 -3.54 -2.06 22.84
C ILE A 511 -2.86 -1.82 21.49
N LEU A 512 -1.61 -1.32 21.54
CA LEU A 512 -0.83 -0.92 20.38
C LEU A 512 0.40 -1.80 20.22
N ASP A 513 0.70 -2.19 18.98
CA ASP A 513 1.89 -2.99 18.63
C ASP A 513 2.94 -2.10 17.97
N GLU A 514 4.00 -1.76 18.69
CA GLU A 514 5.16 -1.01 18.20
C GLU A 514 4.79 0.27 17.37
N PRO A 515 4.02 1.22 17.93
CA PRO A 515 3.56 2.37 17.18
C PRO A 515 4.67 3.34 16.74
N SER A 516 5.86 3.28 17.34
CA SER A 516 7.04 4.09 16.98
C SER A 516 7.78 3.59 15.73
N ILE A 517 7.36 2.47 15.15
CA ILE A 517 8.02 1.83 13.99
C ILE A 517 8.18 2.80 12.82
N GLY A 518 9.41 2.86 12.26
CA GLY A 518 9.74 3.67 11.08
C GLY A 518 9.63 5.18 11.33
N LEU A 519 9.60 5.62 12.60
CA LEU A 519 9.60 7.02 12.96
C LEU A 519 11.01 7.55 13.20
N HIS A 520 11.25 8.75 12.69
CA HIS A 520 12.34 9.58 13.18
C HIS A 520 12.03 10.06 14.60
N GLN A 521 13.06 10.27 15.45
CA GLN A 521 12.84 10.68 16.85
C GLN A 521 11.95 11.93 17.00
N ARG A 522 12.11 12.91 16.12
CA ARG A 522 11.22 14.10 16.07
C ARG A 522 9.74 13.73 15.93
N ASP A 523 9.45 12.73 15.08
CA ASP A 523 8.06 12.31 14.84
C ASP A 523 7.57 11.41 15.98
N ASN A 524 8.48 10.69 16.66
CA ASN A 524 8.19 9.92 17.86
C ASN A 524 7.76 10.81 19.03
N ASP A 525 8.38 11.97 19.21
CA ASP A 525 7.97 12.97 20.22
C ASP A 525 6.51 13.42 20.01
N LYS A 526 6.09 13.65 18.77
CA LYS A 526 4.70 13.98 18.42
C LYS A 526 3.74 12.83 18.78
N LEU A 527 4.13 11.60 18.45
CA LEU A 527 3.35 10.40 18.78
C LEU A 527 3.18 10.25 20.29
N LEU A 528 4.26 10.39 21.06
CA LEU A 528 4.22 10.32 22.53
C LEU A 528 3.28 11.38 23.14
N GLY A 529 3.32 12.61 22.62
CA GLY A 529 2.36 13.65 22.99
C GLY A 529 0.91 13.22 22.76
N THR A 530 0.65 12.58 21.62
CA THR A 530 -0.68 12.08 21.26
C THR A 530 -1.14 10.93 22.15
N LEU A 531 -0.26 9.98 22.49
CA LEU A 531 -0.56 8.88 23.42
C LEU A 531 -0.84 9.38 24.84
N LYS A 532 -0.09 10.36 25.31
CA LYS A 532 -0.36 11.03 26.61
C LYS A 532 -1.72 11.72 26.63
N ASN A 533 -2.06 12.43 25.57
CA ASN A 533 -3.39 13.07 25.45
C ASN A 533 -4.51 12.01 25.48
N LEU A 534 -4.35 10.88 24.77
CA LEU A 534 -5.33 9.80 24.78
C LEU A 534 -5.49 9.17 26.17
N ARG A 535 -4.39 9.00 26.92
CA ARG A 535 -4.42 8.58 28.32
C ARG A 535 -5.17 9.59 29.20
N ASP A 536 -4.87 10.87 29.04
CA ASP A 536 -5.43 11.96 29.86
C ASP A 536 -6.96 12.14 29.66
N LEU A 537 -7.51 11.60 28.56
CA LEU A 537 -8.94 11.44 28.33
C LEU A 537 -9.58 10.33 29.21
N GLY A 538 -8.82 9.65 30.07
CA GLY A 538 -9.31 8.57 30.93
C GLY A 538 -9.31 7.20 30.25
N ASN A 539 -8.37 6.96 29.34
CA ASN A 539 -8.16 5.67 28.68
C ASN A 539 -6.96 4.93 29.26
N THR A 540 -7.00 3.61 29.23
CA THR A 540 -5.85 2.76 29.54
C THR A 540 -5.14 2.40 28.22
N LEU A 541 -3.84 2.64 28.15
CA LEU A 541 -3.03 2.31 26.99
C LEU A 541 -2.00 1.25 27.33
N ILE A 542 -2.03 0.12 26.64
CA ILE A 542 -0.97 -0.90 26.67
C ILE A 542 -0.24 -0.79 25.35
N VAL A 543 1.05 -0.54 25.40
CA VAL A 543 1.92 -0.38 24.23
C VAL A 543 3.01 -1.43 24.29
N VAL A 544 3.07 -2.33 23.32
CA VAL A 544 4.22 -3.23 23.14
C VAL A 544 5.31 -2.43 22.46
N GLU A 545 6.43 -2.18 23.13
CA GLU A 545 7.47 -1.27 22.62
C GLU A 545 8.89 -1.64 23.03
N HIS A 546 9.83 -1.16 22.21
CA HIS A 546 11.26 -1.33 22.36
C HIS A 546 12.02 -0.01 22.39
N ASP A 547 11.35 1.10 22.05
CA ASP A 547 11.92 2.43 22.02
C ASP A 547 12.17 2.98 23.44
N GLU A 548 13.38 3.50 23.68
CA GLU A 548 13.78 4.00 24.99
C GLU A 548 12.98 5.21 25.43
N ASP A 549 12.67 6.15 24.51
CA ASP A 549 11.94 7.36 24.84
C ASP A 549 10.49 7.03 25.24
N THR A 550 9.87 6.07 24.56
CA THR A 550 8.54 5.56 24.91
C THR A 550 8.53 4.89 26.27
N MET A 551 9.54 4.05 26.57
CA MET A 551 9.66 3.44 27.90
C MET A 551 9.85 4.46 29.00
N ARG A 552 10.68 5.50 28.79
CA ARG A 552 10.90 6.58 29.77
C ARG A 552 9.67 7.47 29.95
N ALA A 553 8.81 7.56 28.95
CA ALA A 553 7.57 8.33 29.01
C ALA A 553 6.39 7.55 29.64
N ALA A 554 6.55 6.24 29.87
CA ALA A 554 5.51 5.38 30.43
C ALA A 554 5.26 5.65 31.92
N ASP A 555 3.99 5.51 32.32
CA ASP A 555 3.62 5.55 33.74
C ASP A 555 3.92 4.21 34.43
N PHE A 556 3.91 3.10 33.67
CA PHE A 556 4.12 1.75 34.18
C PHE A 556 4.75 0.87 33.08
N ILE A 557 5.71 0.05 33.45
CA ILE A 557 6.41 -0.84 32.51
C ILE A 557 6.26 -2.28 33.00
N VAL A 558 6.08 -3.20 32.09
CA VAL A 558 6.06 -4.66 32.31
C VAL A 558 7.15 -5.28 31.45
N ASP A 559 8.18 -5.82 32.09
CA ASP A 559 9.30 -6.48 31.41
C ASP A 559 9.13 -8.00 31.42
N ILE A 560 9.08 -8.60 30.23
CA ILE A 560 8.82 -10.04 30.02
C ILE A 560 10.08 -10.69 29.44
N GLY A 561 10.54 -11.75 30.07
CA GLY A 561 11.79 -12.42 29.71
C GLY A 561 11.97 -13.76 30.38
N PRO A 562 13.22 -14.08 30.80
CA PRO A 562 14.46 -13.36 30.51
C PRO A 562 15.02 -13.58 29.11
N GLY A 563 14.55 -14.64 28.40
CA GLY A 563 14.96 -15.01 27.06
C GLY A 563 13.82 -14.93 26.07
N ALA A 564 13.96 -15.66 24.98
CA ALA A 564 12.97 -15.79 23.91
C ALA A 564 12.45 -17.25 23.82
N GLY A 565 11.24 -17.45 23.26
CA GLY A 565 10.62 -18.76 23.11
C GLY A 565 10.47 -19.49 24.44
N ILE A 566 10.96 -20.71 24.55
CA ILE A 566 10.86 -21.56 25.75
C ILE A 566 11.55 -20.90 26.95
N ASN A 567 12.59 -20.12 26.70
CA ASN A 567 13.37 -19.41 27.72
C ASN A 567 12.78 -18.05 28.11
N GLY A 568 11.65 -17.66 27.47
CA GLY A 568 10.89 -16.47 27.79
C GLY A 568 9.66 -16.79 28.65
N GLY A 569 8.69 -15.90 28.61
CA GLY A 569 7.37 -16.09 29.19
C GLY A 569 7.27 -15.86 30.69
N GLU A 570 8.30 -15.29 31.34
CA GLU A 570 8.30 -14.94 32.74
C GLU A 570 8.12 -13.43 32.95
N LEU A 571 7.40 -13.03 33.98
CA LEU A 571 7.40 -11.66 34.44
C LEU A 571 8.72 -11.39 35.17
N ILE A 572 9.57 -10.53 34.60
CA ILE A 572 10.87 -10.17 35.16
C ILE A 572 10.74 -9.03 36.18
N ALA A 573 10.05 -7.95 35.76
CA ALA A 573 9.80 -6.81 36.61
C ALA A 573 8.51 -6.08 36.10
N ALA A 574 7.83 -5.40 37.03
CA ALA A 574 6.70 -4.54 36.72
C ALA A 574 6.69 -3.36 37.70
N GLY A 575 6.57 -2.15 37.17
CA GLY A 575 6.59 -0.94 37.98
C GLY A 575 6.96 0.31 37.17
N SER A 576 7.55 1.28 37.85
CA SER A 576 8.11 2.47 37.23
C SER A 576 9.38 2.18 36.44
N VAL A 577 9.87 3.16 35.68
CA VAL A 577 11.17 3.06 34.98
C VAL A 577 12.31 2.71 35.96
N ASP A 578 12.28 3.29 37.14
CA ASP A 578 13.29 3.06 38.18
C ASP A 578 13.23 1.63 38.71
N ASP A 579 12.05 1.04 38.85
CA ASP A 579 11.91 -0.36 39.26
C ASP A 579 12.53 -1.30 38.25
N ILE A 580 12.40 -1.03 36.95
CA ILE A 580 12.99 -1.80 35.87
C ILE A 580 14.53 -1.65 35.86
N ILE A 581 15.03 -0.40 36.01
CA ILE A 581 16.47 -0.10 36.05
C ILE A 581 17.15 -0.80 37.20
N ASN A 582 16.51 -0.89 38.36
CA ASN A 582 17.05 -1.51 39.58
C ASN A 582 16.94 -3.04 39.57
N CYS A 583 16.20 -3.64 38.67
CA CYS A 583 16.07 -5.07 38.55
C CYS A 583 17.29 -5.70 37.82
N GLU A 584 18.16 -6.43 38.57
CA GLU A 584 19.36 -7.06 37.99
C GLU A 584 19.06 -8.11 36.91
N ARG A 585 17.88 -8.74 36.96
CA ARG A 585 17.46 -9.74 35.96
C ARG A 585 16.96 -9.10 34.67
N SER A 586 16.65 -7.78 34.69
CA SER A 586 16.08 -7.07 33.52
C SER A 586 17.19 -6.71 32.53
N ILE A 587 17.18 -7.34 31.36
CA ILE A 587 18.03 -6.94 30.25
C ILE A 587 17.67 -5.53 29.78
N THR A 588 16.37 -5.21 29.71
CA THR A 588 15.87 -3.87 29.41
C THR A 588 16.43 -2.84 30.38
N GLY A 589 16.39 -3.12 31.71
CA GLY A 589 16.93 -2.25 32.75
C GLY A 589 18.44 -2.03 32.62
N MET A 590 19.20 -3.03 32.17
CA MET A 590 20.65 -2.89 31.92
C MET A 590 20.95 -1.89 30.79
N TYR A 591 20.10 -1.82 29.73
CA TYR A 591 20.26 -0.84 28.66
C TYR A 591 19.74 0.54 29.07
N LEU A 592 18.58 0.64 29.72
CA LEU A 592 18.03 1.90 30.23
C LEU A 592 18.92 2.60 31.23
N SER A 593 19.67 1.82 32.07
CA SER A 593 20.65 2.35 33.04
C SER A 593 21.99 2.70 32.40
N GLY A 594 22.26 2.35 31.15
CA GLY A 594 23.54 2.50 30.48
C GLY A 594 24.63 1.50 30.94
N LYS A 595 24.30 0.51 31.82
CA LYS A 595 25.21 -0.57 32.20
C LYS A 595 25.62 -1.41 30.98
N ARG A 596 24.70 -1.58 30.03
CA ARG A 596 24.99 -2.12 28.72
C ARG A 596 24.67 -1.05 27.69
N LYS A 597 25.53 -0.87 26.70
CA LYS A 597 25.32 0.06 25.59
C LYS A 597 25.96 -0.48 24.32
N ILE A 598 25.41 -0.09 23.17
CA ILE A 598 26.02 -0.33 21.86
C ILE A 598 27.17 0.66 21.73
N PRO A 599 28.41 0.18 21.54
CA PRO A 599 29.58 1.06 21.54
C PRO A 599 29.62 1.90 20.25
N VAL A 600 30.11 3.14 20.36
CA VAL A 600 30.49 3.94 19.22
C VAL A 600 31.88 3.44 18.75
N PRO A 601 32.07 3.14 17.45
CA PRO A 601 33.37 2.72 16.93
C PRO A 601 34.44 3.81 17.16
N GLU A 602 35.61 3.41 17.66
CA GLU A 602 36.71 4.33 17.91
C GLU A 602 37.28 4.95 16.62
N LYS A 603 37.25 4.18 15.53
CA LYS A 603 37.69 4.62 14.20
C LYS A 603 36.66 4.24 13.16
N ARG A 604 36.32 5.19 12.29
CA ARG A 604 35.48 4.94 11.11
C ARG A 604 36.32 4.34 9.99
N ARG A 605 35.73 3.39 9.24
CA ARG A 605 36.40 2.73 8.11
C ARG A 605 36.55 3.74 6.94
N ASN A 606 37.71 3.72 6.32
CA ASN A 606 38.00 4.57 5.15
C ASN A 606 37.36 4.02 3.84
N GLY A 607 36.88 2.75 3.86
CA GLY A 607 36.39 2.07 2.67
C GLY A 607 37.50 1.64 1.72
N ASN A 608 37.15 1.31 0.49
CA ASN A 608 38.10 0.85 -0.55
C ASN A 608 38.52 1.95 -1.54
N GLY A 609 38.21 3.22 -1.26
CA GLY A 609 38.51 4.36 -2.13
C GLY A 609 37.62 4.47 -3.38
N LYS A 610 36.71 3.54 -3.63
CA LYS A 610 35.80 3.54 -4.76
C LYS A 610 34.45 4.08 -4.33
N LYS A 611 33.68 4.63 -5.27
CA LYS A 611 32.35 5.15 -5.03
C LYS A 611 31.37 4.75 -6.12
N LEU A 612 30.11 4.67 -5.73
CA LEU A 612 28.96 4.58 -6.62
C LEU A 612 28.25 5.93 -6.54
N THR A 613 27.93 6.55 -7.67
CA THR A 613 27.28 7.87 -7.69
C THR A 613 26.00 7.81 -8.48
N VAL A 614 24.92 8.26 -7.89
CA VAL A 614 23.62 8.49 -8.52
C VAL A 614 23.54 9.97 -8.87
N PHE A 615 23.31 10.30 -10.13
CA PHE A 615 23.16 11.67 -10.62
C PHE A 615 21.72 11.94 -11.00
N GLY A 616 21.24 13.13 -10.66
CA GLY A 616 19.95 13.62 -11.08
C GLY A 616 18.75 12.81 -10.57
N ALA A 617 18.76 12.35 -9.33
CA ALA A 617 17.65 11.59 -8.76
C ALA A 617 16.40 12.45 -8.60
N GLN A 618 15.28 12.07 -9.26
CA GLN A 618 14.04 12.87 -9.38
C GLN A 618 12.76 12.05 -9.10
N GLU A 619 12.88 10.86 -8.56
CA GLU A 619 11.69 10.04 -8.29
C GLU A 619 10.92 10.55 -7.07
N ASN A 620 9.59 10.56 -7.15
CA ASN A 620 8.66 11.06 -6.14
C ASN A 620 8.98 12.51 -5.72
N ASN A 621 9.41 12.70 -4.47
CA ASN A 621 9.72 14.03 -3.93
C ASN A 621 11.19 14.44 -4.07
N LEU A 622 12.06 13.62 -4.68
CA LEU A 622 13.48 13.95 -4.85
C LEU A 622 13.68 15.12 -5.82
N LYS A 623 14.48 16.09 -5.40
CA LYS A 623 14.68 17.38 -6.10
C LYS A 623 15.96 17.43 -6.91
N ASN A 624 16.12 16.50 -7.86
CA ASN A 624 17.28 16.43 -8.78
C ASN A 624 18.62 16.38 -8.02
N ILE A 625 18.75 15.43 -7.11
CA ILE A 625 19.91 15.34 -6.23
C ILE A 625 20.97 14.38 -6.76
N ASP A 626 22.23 14.73 -6.49
CA ASP A 626 23.39 13.89 -6.73
C ASP A 626 23.86 13.27 -5.42
N VAL A 627 24.05 11.93 -5.39
CA VAL A 627 24.38 11.21 -4.17
C VAL A 627 25.52 10.23 -4.38
N GLU A 628 26.53 10.33 -3.52
CA GLU A 628 27.67 9.42 -3.52
C GLU A 628 27.55 8.36 -2.42
N PHE A 629 27.78 7.11 -2.79
CA PHE A 629 27.83 5.95 -1.88
C PHE A 629 29.28 5.42 -1.88
N PRO A 630 30.09 5.74 -0.86
CA PRO A 630 31.46 5.20 -0.74
C PRO A 630 31.43 3.70 -0.49
N LEU A 631 32.18 2.94 -1.33
CA LEU A 631 32.15 1.46 -1.26
C LEU A 631 33.07 0.92 -0.16
N GLY A 632 32.70 -0.26 0.36
CA GLY A 632 33.41 -0.92 1.46
C GLY A 632 33.17 -0.26 2.82
N LYS A 633 32.03 0.42 2.98
CA LYS A 633 31.62 1.09 4.22
C LYS A 633 30.24 0.62 4.68
N PHE A 634 29.95 0.84 5.95
CA PHE A 634 28.62 0.84 6.51
C PHE A 634 27.98 2.24 6.33
N ILE A 635 26.97 2.35 5.47
CA ILE A 635 26.32 3.60 5.10
C ILE A 635 24.91 3.60 5.70
N ALA A 636 24.59 4.62 6.50
CA ALA A 636 23.22 4.86 6.96
C ALA A 636 22.57 5.96 6.14
N VAL A 637 21.37 5.71 5.61
CA VAL A 637 20.52 6.70 4.94
C VAL A 637 19.45 7.12 5.92
N THR A 638 19.52 8.37 6.37
CA THR A 638 18.74 8.91 7.48
C THR A 638 17.85 10.08 7.04
N GLY A 639 17.06 10.61 7.94
CA GLY A 639 16.18 11.75 7.76
C GLY A 639 14.76 11.49 8.22
N VAL A 640 13.95 12.53 8.31
CA VAL A 640 12.55 12.45 8.78
C VAL A 640 11.68 11.54 7.92
N SER A 641 10.52 11.15 8.44
CA SER A 641 9.55 10.36 7.69
C SER A 641 9.12 11.11 6.43
N GLY A 642 9.06 10.40 5.27
CA GLY A 642 8.71 11.02 3.99
C GLY A 642 9.79 11.89 3.33
N SER A 643 11.03 11.95 3.84
CA SER A 643 12.13 12.76 3.27
C SER A 643 12.67 12.27 1.92
N GLY A 644 12.30 11.06 1.46
CA GLY A 644 12.72 10.50 0.17
C GLY A 644 13.74 9.37 0.24
N LYS A 645 14.07 8.84 1.42
CA LYS A 645 15.03 7.74 1.63
C LYS A 645 14.74 6.52 0.75
N SER A 646 13.53 5.98 0.84
CA SER A 646 13.13 4.80 0.07
C SER A 646 13.03 5.09 -1.43
N SER A 647 12.71 6.33 -1.83
CA SER A 647 12.73 6.75 -3.25
C SER A 647 14.16 6.69 -3.81
N LEU A 648 15.15 7.15 -3.06
CA LEU A 648 16.55 7.11 -3.47
C LEU A 648 17.09 5.67 -3.49
N VAL A 649 16.92 4.94 -2.40
CA VAL A 649 17.58 3.64 -2.17
C VAL A 649 16.80 2.51 -2.85
N ASN A 650 15.50 2.39 -2.60
CA ASN A 650 14.69 1.25 -3.08
C ASN A 650 14.21 1.47 -4.53
N GLU A 651 13.68 2.66 -4.85
CA GLU A 651 13.10 2.91 -6.16
C GLU A 651 14.15 3.17 -7.24
N ILE A 652 15.23 3.88 -6.95
CA ILE A 652 16.28 4.19 -7.94
C ILE A 652 17.44 3.21 -7.82
N LEU A 653 18.19 3.26 -6.73
CA LEU A 653 19.47 2.53 -6.59
C LEU A 653 19.28 1.02 -6.71
N TYR A 654 18.40 0.43 -5.88
CA TYR A 654 18.17 -1.00 -5.87
C TYR A 654 17.63 -1.51 -7.19
N LYS A 655 16.57 -0.89 -7.74
CA LYS A 655 15.94 -1.37 -8.96
C LYS A 655 16.89 -1.32 -10.17
N TYR A 656 17.69 -0.25 -10.25
CA TYR A 656 18.69 -0.12 -11.31
C TYR A 656 19.80 -1.18 -11.21
N LEU A 657 20.42 -1.29 -10.03
CA LEU A 657 21.49 -2.25 -9.81
C LEU A 657 21.01 -3.71 -9.95
N ALA A 658 19.79 -4.01 -9.50
CA ALA A 658 19.20 -5.33 -9.67
C ALA A 658 19.03 -5.71 -11.15
N ASN A 659 18.70 -4.76 -12.00
CA ASN A 659 18.62 -5.01 -13.45
C ASN A 659 19.98 -5.27 -14.07
N VAL A 660 20.97 -4.43 -13.72
CA VAL A 660 22.31 -4.49 -14.30
C VAL A 660 23.10 -5.69 -13.78
N LEU A 661 23.12 -5.92 -12.47
CA LEU A 661 23.96 -6.94 -11.81
C LEU A 661 23.26 -8.31 -11.73
N ASN A 662 21.97 -8.33 -11.42
CA ASN A 662 21.23 -9.58 -11.19
C ASN A 662 20.29 -9.97 -12.34
N GLY A 663 20.18 -9.15 -13.40
CA GLY A 663 19.31 -9.41 -14.55
C GLY A 663 17.81 -9.37 -14.20
N ALA A 664 17.43 -8.61 -13.16
CA ALA A 664 16.03 -8.44 -12.76
C ALA A 664 15.24 -7.65 -13.84
N LYS A 665 13.90 -7.71 -13.73
CA LYS A 665 12.98 -6.95 -14.58
C LYS A 665 12.26 -5.91 -13.72
N LYS A 666 12.97 -4.87 -13.27
CA LYS A 666 12.38 -3.83 -12.42
C LYS A 666 12.50 -2.48 -13.11
N ARG A 667 11.46 -1.66 -13.03
CA ARG A 667 11.53 -0.29 -13.53
C ARG A 667 12.14 0.59 -12.45
N PRO A 668 13.36 1.14 -12.66
CA PRO A 668 13.93 2.12 -11.74
C PRO A 668 13.15 3.45 -11.82
N GLY A 669 13.18 4.20 -10.74
CA GLY A 669 12.66 5.56 -10.69
C GLY A 669 13.44 6.51 -11.60
N LYS A 670 13.05 7.76 -11.65
CA LYS A 670 13.66 8.78 -12.52
C LYS A 670 15.01 9.25 -11.98
N PHE A 671 16.04 9.18 -12.81
CA PHE A 671 17.41 9.69 -12.57
C PHE A 671 18.11 9.91 -13.90
N GLU A 672 19.24 10.63 -13.90
CA GLU A 672 20.04 10.85 -15.13
C GLU A 672 20.96 9.68 -15.43
N LYS A 673 21.85 9.33 -14.50
CA LYS A 673 22.82 8.23 -14.65
C LYS A 673 23.31 7.71 -13.31
N ILE A 674 23.82 6.49 -13.32
CA ILE A 674 24.55 5.90 -12.18
C ILE A 674 25.94 5.46 -12.67
N THR A 675 26.98 5.84 -11.94
CA THR A 675 28.37 5.50 -12.26
C THR A 675 29.01 4.69 -11.15
N GLY A 676 30.08 3.95 -11.46
CA GLY A 676 30.79 3.11 -10.49
C GLY A 676 30.22 1.70 -10.30
N VAL A 677 29.26 1.29 -11.13
CA VAL A 677 28.61 -0.04 -11.07
C VAL A 677 29.60 -1.18 -11.33
N ASP A 678 30.63 -0.96 -12.17
CA ASP A 678 31.66 -1.95 -12.50
C ASP A 678 32.51 -2.39 -11.29
N ASN A 679 32.41 -1.67 -10.17
CA ASN A 679 33.07 -2.02 -8.91
C ASN A 679 32.28 -3.05 -8.10
N LEU A 680 31.08 -3.40 -8.51
CA LEU A 680 30.17 -4.30 -7.83
C LEU A 680 29.90 -5.54 -8.70
N ASP A 681 29.70 -6.68 -8.06
CA ASP A 681 29.34 -7.95 -8.71
C ASP A 681 27.89 -8.35 -8.46
N LYS A 682 27.31 -7.93 -7.35
CA LYS A 682 25.97 -8.36 -6.93
C LYS A 682 25.31 -7.32 -6.03
N ILE A 683 23.97 -7.23 -6.11
CA ILE A 683 23.15 -6.51 -5.15
C ILE A 683 22.19 -7.45 -4.45
N ILE A 684 22.04 -7.28 -3.14
CA ILE A 684 21.13 -8.05 -2.29
C ILE A 684 20.26 -7.07 -1.52
N ASN A 685 18.94 -7.21 -1.67
CA ASN A 685 17.97 -6.45 -0.88
C ASN A 685 17.38 -7.33 0.21
N ILE A 686 17.42 -6.85 1.43
CA ILE A 686 16.92 -7.52 2.63
C ILE A 686 15.81 -6.65 3.21
N ASP A 687 14.58 -6.90 2.76
CA ASP A 687 13.37 -6.23 3.17
C ASP A 687 12.54 -7.08 4.15
N GLN A 688 11.49 -6.51 4.72
CA GLN A 688 10.58 -7.16 5.65
C GLN A 688 9.55 -8.08 4.97
N SER A 689 9.60 -8.28 3.66
CA SER A 689 8.67 -9.16 2.97
C SER A 689 8.81 -10.61 3.45
N PRO A 690 7.70 -11.38 3.52
CA PRO A 690 7.75 -12.78 3.95
C PRO A 690 8.74 -13.62 3.12
N ILE A 691 9.41 -14.60 3.73
CA ILE A 691 10.30 -15.54 3.04
C ILE A 691 9.54 -16.55 2.17
N GLY A 692 8.22 -16.53 2.20
CA GLY A 692 7.33 -17.33 1.37
C GLY A 692 5.86 -17.04 1.69
N ARG A 693 4.98 -17.39 0.76
CA ARG A 693 3.53 -17.10 0.85
C ARG A 693 2.69 -18.31 1.24
N THR A 694 3.30 -19.49 1.37
CA THR A 694 2.61 -20.74 1.65
C THR A 694 3.07 -21.33 2.98
N PRO A 695 2.25 -22.15 3.67
CA PRO A 695 2.65 -22.85 4.89
C PRO A 695 3.84 -23.80 4.73
N ARG A 696 4.20 -24.16 3.48
CA ARG A 696 5.36 -25.00 3.16
C ARG A 696 6.68 -24.23 3.21
N SER A 697 6.65 -22.92 3.04
CA SER A 697 7.83 -22.09 3.18
C SER A 697 8.18 -21.95 4.65
N ASN A 698 9.43 -22.17 4.99
CA ASN A 698 9.93 -22.09 6.36
C ASN A 698 11.44 -21.74 6.39
N PRO A 699 12.02 -21.40 7.54
CA PRO A 699 13.45 -21.08 7.65
C PRO A 699 14.37 -22.15 7.10
N ALA A 700 14.05 -23.44 7.32
CA ALA A 700 14.87 -24.56 6.82
C ALA A 700 14.94 -24.62 5.29
N THR A 701 13.82 -24.40 4.62
CA THR A 701 13.76 -24.41 3.14
C THR A 701 14.43 -23.18 2.56
N TYR A 702 14.23 -22.02 3.17
CA TYR A 702 14.78 -20.75 2.69
C TYR A 702 16.31 -20.68 2.80
N THR A 703 16.87 -21.10 3.92
CA THR A 703 18.34 -21.16 4.13
C THR A 703 18.99 -22.34 3.37
N GLY A 704 18.17 -23.25 2.85
CA GLY A 704 18.64 -24.45 2.18
C GLY A 704 19.25 -25.50 3.12
N VAL A 705 19.13 -25.34 4.45
CA VAL A 705 19.56 -26.34 5.44
C VAL A 705 18.73 -27.62 5.34
N PHE A 706 17.47 -27.49 4.91
CA PHE A 706 16.58 -28.63 4.72
C PHE A 706 17.06 -29.62 3.65
N ASN A 707 17.79 -29.15 2.63
CA ASN A 707 18.37 -30.03 1.62
C ASN A 707 19.44 -30.93 2.25
N ASP A 708 20.35 -30.35 3.06
CA ASP A 708 21.39 -31.10 3.75
C ASP A 708 20.80 -32.09 4.76
N ILE A 709 19.71 -31.70 5.48
CA ILE A 709 18.99 -32.60 6.41
C ILE A 709 18.37 -33.78 5.64
N ARG A 710 17.71 -33.55 4.51
CA ARG A 710 17.11 -34.63 3.69
C ARG A 710 18.18 -35.61 3.16
N GLU A 711 19.33 -35.09 2.74
CA GLU A 711 20.45 -35.91 2.31
C GLU A 711 20.98 -36.77 3.47
N LEU A 712 21.09 -36.21 4.68
CA LEU A 712 21.50 -36.94 5.86
C LEU A 712 20.53 -38.08 6.20
N TYR A 713 19.21 -37.82 6.18
CA TYR A 713 18.19 -38.85 6.42
C TYR A 713 18.21 -39.95 5.36
N ALA A 714 18.46 -39.62 4.07
CA ALA A 714 18.61 -40.60 3.03
C ALA A 714 19.84 -41.51 3.20
N GLN A 715 20.82 -41.09 3.99
CA GLN A 715 22.05 -41.87 4.28
C GLN A 715 21.90 -42.79 5.49
N THR A 716 20.79 -42.68 6.26
CA THR A 716 20.56 -43.57 7.43
C THR A 716 20.40 -45.02 6.98
N PRO A 717 20.74 -46.01 7.84
CA PRO A 717 20.58 -47.43 7.53
C PRO A 717 19.18 -47.81 7.15
N ASP A 718 18.16 -47.31 7.89
CA ASP A 718 16.73 -47.58 7.62
C ASP A 718 16.26 -47.06 6.25
N ALA A 719 16.71 -45.84 5.87
CA ALA A 719 16.39 -45.27 4.57
C ALA A 719 17.03 -46.05 3.44
N LYS A 720 18.29 -46.45 3.60
CA LYS A 720 18.99 -47.27 2.60
C LYS A 720 18.35 -48.64 2.43
N GLN A 721 17.97 -49.31 3.52
CA GLN A 721 17.28 -50.61 3.49
C GLN A 721 15.93 -50.49 2.76
N LYS A 722 15.20 -49.39 2.93
CA LYS A 722 13.92 -49.14 2.28
C LYS A 722 14.07 -48.52 0.87
N GLY A 723 15.28 -48.25 0.40
CA GLY A 723 15.57 -47.65 -0.90
C GLY A 723 15.13 -46.16 -1.00
N TYR A 724 15.01 -45.46 0.15
CA TYR A 724 14.52 -44.10 0.20
C TYR A 724 15.65 -43.10 -0.17
N LYS A 725 15.36 -42.23 -1.12
CA LYS A 725 16.22 -41.14 -1.57
C LYS A 725 15.80 -39.82 -0.88
N ALA A 726 16.62 -38.78 -0.98
CA ALA A 726 16.38 -37.47 -0.38
C ALA A 726 14.98 -36.86 -0.72
N ASN A 727 14.43 -37.18 -1.89
CA ASN A 727 13.10 -36.73 -2.30
C ASN A 727 11.97 -37.34 -1.43
N ARG A 728 12.16 -38.51 -0.84
CA ARG A 728 11.19 -39.13 0.09
C ARG A 728 10.95 -38.25 1.32
N PHE A 729 11.98 -37.55 1.78
CA PHE A 729 11.96 -36.68 2.94
C PHE A 729 11.54 -35.24 2.62
N SER A 730 11.01 -34.99 1.42
CA SER A 730 10.46 -33.69 1.02
C SER A 730 8.94 -33.65 1.21
N PHE A 731 8.43 -32.67 1.94
CA PHE A 731 7.00 -32.43 2.03
C PHE A 731 6.40 -31.74 0.76
N ASN A 732 7.24 -31.31 -0.19
CA ASN A 732 6.79 -30.70 -1.45
C ASN A 732 6.59 -31.74 -2.59
N VAL A 733 7.10 -32.97 -2.43
CA VAL A 733 7.11 -33.99 -3.50
C VAL A 733 6.28 -35.19 -3.07
N LYS A 734 5.51 -35.74 -4.01
CA LYS A 734 4.73 -36.97 -3.77
C LYS A 734 5.62 -38.15 -3.35
N GLY A 735 5.09 -39.04 -2.56
CA GLY A 735 5.72 -40.28 -2.09
C GLY A 735 6.06 -40.30 -0.63
N GLY A 736 6.54 -39.25 -0.01
CA GLY A 736 6.85 -39.19 1.44
C GLY A 736 5.96 -38.28 2.24
N ARG A 737 5.27 -37.35 1.59
CA ARG A 737 4.36 -36.39 2.23
C ARG A 737 3.00 -37.00 2.54
N CYS A 738 2.25 -36.42 3.44
CA CYS A 738 0.84 -36.69 3.62
C CYS A 738 0.07 -36.18 2.39
N GLU A 739 -0.64 -37.08 1.69
CA GLU A 739 -1.37 -36.68 0.48
C GLU A 739 -2.70 -35.96 0.78
N ALA A 740 -3.27 -36.11 1.99
CA ALA A 740 -4.48 -35.41 2.40
C ALA A 740 -4.29 -33.89 2.52
N CYS A 741 -3.19 -33.46 3.14
CA CYS A 741 -2.82 -32.03 3.22
C CYS A 741 -1.73 -31.63 2.23
N GLU A 742 -1.36 -32.51 1.34
CA GLU A 742 -0.28 -32.32 0.36
C GLU A 742 1.07 -31.82 0.95
N GLY A 743 1.32 -32.11 2.22
CA GLY A 743 2.52 -31.70 2.95
C GLY A 743 2.43 -30.35 3.67
N ASP A 744 1.26 -29.69 3.65
CA ASP A 744 1.06 -28.43 4.38
C ASP A 744 1.00 -28.63 5.90
N GLY A 745 0.55 -29.81 6.35
CA GLY A 745 0.32 -30.13 7.78
C GLY A 745 -1.00 -29.55 8.29
N ILE A 746 -1.58 -28.62 7.59
CA ILE A 746 -2.83 -27.94 7.90
C ILE A 746 -3.77 -27.99 6.71
N VAL A 747 -5.07 -27.89 6.96
CA VAL A 747 -6.11 -27.78 5.95
C VAL A 747 -6.74 -26.41 6.07
N LYS A 748 -6.82 -25.69 4.96
CA LYS A 748 -7.50 -24.41 4.87
C LYS A 748 -8.99 -24.65 4.66
N ILE A 749 -9.81 -24.13 5.56
CA ILE A 749 -11.26 -24.10 5.42
C ILE A 749 -11.65 -22.69 4.99
N GLU A 750 -12.11 -22.57 3.73
CA GLU A 750 -12.53 -21.27 3.19
C GLU A 750 -13.91 -20.89 3.75
N MET A 751 -13.96 -19.76 4.42
CA MET A 751 -15.17 -19.19 5.00
C MET A 751 -15.60 -17.99 4.18
N HIS A 752 -16.60 -18.12 3.30
CA HIS A 752 -17.00 -17.10 2.32
C HIS A 752 -17.24 -15.69 2.88
N PHE A 753 -17.59 -15.54 4.14
CA PHE A 753 -17.90 -14.24 4.79
C PHE A 753 -17.01 -13.95 6.00
N LEU A 754 -16.15 -14.89 6.40
CA LEU A 754 -15.23 -14.77 7.55
C LEU A 754 -13.80 -15.02 7.09
N ALA A 755 -12.84 -14.75 7.96
CA ALA A 755 -11.45 -15.10 7.71
C ALA A 755 -11.31 -16.64 7.58
N ASP A 756 -10.46 -17.08 6.65
CA ASP A 756 -10.18 -18.50 6.45
C ASP A 756 -9.63 -19.13 7.73
N VAL A 757 -10.12 -20.32 8.08
CA VAL A 757 -9.67 -21.07 9.26
C VAL A 757 -8.67 -22.14 8.83
N TYR A 758 -7.57 -22.23 9.56
CA TYR A 758 -6.52 -23.23 9.34
C TYR A 758 -6.56 -24.24 10.49
N VAL A 759 -6.85 -25.50 10.16
CA VAL A 759 -6.91 -26.59 11.15
C VAL A 759 -5.80 -27.62 10.88
N PRO A 760 -5.23 -28.27 11.90
CA PRO A 760 -4.30 -29.36 11.71
C PRO A 760 -4.94 -30.47 10.86
N CYS A 761 -4.17 -31.05 9.95
CA CYS A 761 -4.64 -32.15 9.12
C CYS A 761 -4.92 -33.39 9.99
N GLU A 762 -6.15 -33.89 10.00
CA GLU A 762 -6.57 -35.05 10.79
C GLU A 762 -5.79 -36.33 10.43
N VAL A 763 -5.42 -36.53 9.16
CA VAL A 763 -4.73 -37.73 8.68
C VAL A 763 -3.29 -37.81 9.20
N CYS A 764 -2.55 -36.71 9.19
CA CYS A 764 -1.16 -36.72 9.67
C CYS A 764 -0.98 -36.05 11.05
N GLY A 765 -2.02 -35.53 11.67
CA GLY A 765 -1.96 -34.81 12.94
C GLY A 765 -0.99 -33.62 12.89
N GLY A 766 -0.95 -32.89 11.79
CA GLY A 766 -0.02 -31.74 11.58
C GLY A 766 1.39 -32.13 11.12
N LYS A 767 1.74 -33.44 11.09
CA LYS A 767 3.13 -33.92 10.89
C LYS A 767 3.65 -33.81 9.46
N ARG A 768 2.85 -33.40 8.48
CA ARG A 768 3.23 -33.16 7.05
C ARG A 768 3.62 -34.42 6.24
N TYR A 769 4.02 -35.53 6.88
CA TYR A 769 4.52 -36.73 6.26
C TYR A 769 3.62 -37.93 6.49
N ASN A 770 3.78 -38.95 5.67
CA ASN A 770 3.17 -40.25 5.91
C ASN A 770 3.95 -41.04 7.00
N ARG A 771 3.30 -42.01 7.59
CA ARG A 771 3.86 -42.81 8.68
C ARG A 771 5.19 -43.48 8.36
N GLU A 772 5.30 -44.05 7.16
CA GLU A 772 6.49 -44.77 6.70
C GLU A 772 7.74 -43.87 6.62
N THR A 773 7.58 -42.59 6.26
CA THR A 773 8.66 -41.61 6.24
C THR A 773 9.06 -41.19 7.65
N LEU A 774 8.08 -41.10 8.59
CA LEU A 774 8.33 -40.76 9.99
C LEU A 774 9.00 -41.89 10.77
N ASP A 775 8.90 -43.15 10.33
CA ASP A 775 9.56 -44.30 10.94
C ASP A 775 11.09 -44.23 10.79
N VAL A 776 11.61 -43.53 9.76
CA VAL A 776 13.05 -43.32 9.58
C VAL A 776 13.56 -42.29 10.59
N LYS A 777 14.54 -42.68 11.40
CA LYS A 777 15.07 -41.84 12.45
C LYS A 777 16.59 -41.60 12.32
N PHE A 778 17.03 -40.43 12.71
CA PHE A 778 18.41 -40.05 12.89
C PHE A 778 18.60 -39.62 14.35
N LYS A 779 19.52 -40.28 15.09
CA LYS A 779 19.68 -40.10 16.55
C LYS A 779 18.33 -40.16 17.33
N GLY A 780 17.43 -41.06 16.95
CA GLY A 780 16.12 -41.25 17.59
C GLY A 780 15.02 -40.25 17.17
N LYS A 781 15.33 -39.25 16.35
CA LYS A 781 14.38 -38.21 15.87
C LYS A 781 13.94 -38.45 14.44
N SER A 782 12.65 -38.34 14.15
CA SER A 782 12.13 -38.31 12.79
C SER A 782 12.40 -36.98 12.12
N ILE A 783 12.20 -36.90 10.80
CA ILE A 783 12.37 -35.63 10.06
C ILE A 783 11.39 -34.55 10.52
N PHE A 784 10.20 -34.93 10.99
CA PHE A 784 9.22 -34.00 11.56
C PHE A 784 9.72 -33.45 12.92
N ASP A 785 10.23 -34.33 13.79
CA ASP A 785 10.77 -33.91 15.09
C ASP A 785 11.90 -32.87 14.92
N VAL A 786 12.71 -33.00 13.88
CA VAL A 786 13.76 -32.02 13.54
C VAL A 786 13.18 -30.69 13.08
N LEU A 787 12.08 -30.71 12.33
CA LEU A 787 11.42 -29.46 11.92
C LEU A 787 10.76 -28.74 13.09
N GLU A 788 10.35 -29.46 14.14
CA GLU A 788 9.78 -28.91 15.36
C GLU A 788 10.83 -28.43 16.38
N MET A 789 12.09 -28.78 16.19
CA MET A 789 13.21 -28.25 17.02
C MET A 789 13.33 -26.75 16.81
N THR A 790 13.70 -26.05 17.87
CA THR A 790 14.22 -24.69 17.76
C THR A 790 15.55 -24.69 17.02
N VAL A 791 15.98 -23.54 16.50
CA VAL A 791 17.28 -23.40 15.85
C VAL A 791 18.41 -23.70 16.86
N ASP A 792 18.24 -23.34 18.15
CA ASP A 792 19.20 -23.64 19.20
C ASP A 792 19.33 -25.13 19.44
N GLU A 793 18.22 -25.85 19.65
CA GLU A 793 18.21 -27.33 19.80
C GLU A 793 18.75 -28.02 18.54
N GLY A 794 18.40 -27.52 17.36
CA GLY A 794 18.91 -28.08 16.11
C GLY A 794 20.42 -27.87 15.93
N ALA A 795 20.96 -26.72 16.34
CA ALA A 795 22.40 -26.48 16.28
C ALA A 795 23.17 -27.44 17.19
N GLU A 796 22.68 -27.70 18.38
CA GLU A 796 23.25 -28.70 19.31
C GLU A 796 23.11 -30.11 18.72
N PHE A 797 21.94 -30.50 18.25
CA PHE A 797 21.66 -31.83 17.69
C PHE A 797 22.54 -32.16 16.47
N PHE A 798 22.83 -31.17 15.62
CA PHE A 798 23.64 -31.33 14.41
C PHE A 798 25.08 -30.83 14.53
N GLU A 799 25.60 -30.64 15.74
CA GLU A 799 26.99 -30.17 15.98
C GLU A 799 28.04 -30.96 15.19
N ALA A 800 27.88 -32.28 15.10
CA ALA A 800 28.76 -33.17 14.34
C ALA A 800 28.54 -33.15 12.81
N GLN A 801 27.63 -32.29 12.30
CA GLN A 801 27.30 -32.16 10.88
C GLN A 801 27.66 -30.78 10.36
N PRO A 802 28.90 -30.49 9.94
CA PRO A 802 29.39 -29.13 9.69
C PRO A 802 28.56 -28.31 8.68
N LYS A 803 27.99 -28.94 7.66
CA LYS A 803 27.18 -28.26 6.64
C LYS A 803 25.84 -27.73 7.23
N ILE A 804 25.20 -28.56 8.07
CA ILE A 804 23.93 -28.22 8.74
C ILE A 804 24.22 -27.23 9.87
N TYR A 805 25.19 -27.56 10.73
CA TYR A 805 25.57 -26.74 11.89
C TYR A 805 25.89 -25.29 11.50
N ARG A 806 26.71 -25.08 10.46
CA ARG A 806 27.08 -23.72 10.01
C ARG A 806 25.86 -22.86 9.65
N LYS A 807 24.87 -23.44 8.95
CA LYS A 807 23.66 -22.72 8.55
C LYS A 807 22.75 -22.43 9.75
N LEU A 808 22.64 -23.37 10.70
CA LEU A 808 21.88 -23.14 11.94
C LEU A 808 22.58 -22.11 12.83
N LYS A 809 23.92 -22.16 12.90
CA LYS A 809 24.73 -21.18 13.64
C LYS A 809 24.53 -19.76 13.12
N THR A 810 24.46 -19.54 11.81
CA THR A 810 24.17 -18.20 11.28
C THR A 810 22.78 -17.70 11.66
N LEU A 811 21.78 -18.60 11.81
CA LEU A 811 20.46 -18.23 12.34
C LEU A 811 20.53 -17.84 13.84
N GLN A 812 21.36 -18.55 14.65
CA GLN A 812 21.60 -18.16 16.05
C GLN A 812 22.28 -16.79 16.14
N ASP A 813 23.31 -16.57 15.32
CA ASP A 813 24.11 -15.33 15.34
C ASP A 813 23.26 -14.08 15.02
N VAL A 814 22.22 -14.21 14.21
CA VAL A 814 21.25 -13.13 13.97
C VAL A 814 20.12 -13.07 15.02
N GLY A 815 20.21 -13.84 16.11
CA GLY A 815 19.25 -13.84 17.21
C GLY A 815 17.94 -14.59 16.95
N LEU A 816 17.95 -15.59 16.07
CA LEU A 816 16.78 -16.43 15.74
C LEU A 816 16.89 -17.84 16.34
N GLY A 817 17.61 -18.02 17.45
CA GLY A 817 17.76 -19.31 18.12
C GLY A 817 16.44 -19.93 18.60
N TYR A 818 15.48 -19.10 18.95
CA TYR A 818 14.19 -19.49 19.52
C TYR A 818 13.14 -19.96 18.50
N ILE A 819 13.24 -19.61 17.20
CA ILE A 819 12.26 -20.04 16.21
C ILE A 819 12.42 -21.51 15.87
N LYS A 820 11.31 -22.19 15.52
CA LYS A 820 11.38 -23.57 15.05
C LYS A 820 11.97 -23.62 13.65
N ILE A 821 12.81 -24.63 13.37
CA ILE A 821 13.43 -24.86 12.06
C ILE A 821 12.38 -24.97 10.95
N GLY A 822 11.25 -25.63 11.22
CA GLY A 822 10.12 -25.82 10.31
C GLY A 822 8.98 -24.82 10.49
N GLN A 823 9.14 -23.72 11.22
CA GLN A 823 8.11 -22.72 11.44
C GLN A 823 7.61 -22.14 10.11
N SER A 824 6.29 -22.07 9.93
CA SER A 824 5.70 -21.54 8.70
C SER A 824 6.12 -20.08 8.47
N ALA A 825 6.46 -19.74 7.23
CA ALA A 825 6.78 -18.35 6.84
C ALA A 825 5.65 -17.35 7.12
N THR A 826 4.40 -17.84 7.15
CA THR A 826 3.22 -17.01 7.41
C THR A 826 3.05 -16.61 8.87
N THR A 827 3.73 -17.30 9.79
CA THR A 827 3.71 -17.02 11.24
C THR A 827 4.93 -16.21 11.70
N LEU A 828 5.90 -15.96 10.82
CA LEU A 828 7.05 -15.13 11.14
C LEU A 828 6.67 -13.65 11.08
N SER A 829 7.18 -12.86 12.02
CA SER A 829 7.13 -11.40 11.93
C SER A 829 8.00 -10.87 10.78
N GLY A 830 7.78 -9.64 10.35
CA GLY A 830 8.59 -9.00 9.30
C GLY A 830 10.08 -8.95 9.64
N GLY A 831 10.41 -8.62 10.88
CA GLY A 831 11.80 -8.61 11.38
C GLY A 831 12.44 -10.01 11.44
N GLU A 832 11.68 -11.04 11.83
CA GLU A 832 12.18 -12.43 11.80
C GLU A 832 12.46 -12.89 10.36
N ALA A 833 11.54 -12.61 9.43
CA ALA A 833 11.72 -12.92 8.02
C ALA A 833 12.96 -12.23 7.44
N GLN A 834 13.19 -10.98 7.78
CA GLN A 834 14.35 -10.20 7.38
C GLN A 834 15.66 -10.80 7.92
N ARG A 835 15.68 -11.21 9.20
CA ARG A 835 16.84 -11.87 9.81
C ARG A 835 17.13 -13.23 9.22
N VAL A 836 16.11 -14.02 8.82
CA VAL A 836 16.31 -15.28 8.08
C VAL A 836 16.98 -15.02 6.73
N LYS A 837 16.57 -13.96 6.01
CA LYS A 837 17.23 -13.55 4.75
C LYS A 837 18.69 -13.18 5.00
N LEU A 838 18.96 -12.39 6.04
CA LEU A 838 20.31 -11.97 6.41
C LEU A 838 21.20 -13.18 6.76
N ALA A 839 20.72 -14.11 7.59
CA ALA A 839 21.43 -15.35 7.93
C ALA A 839 21.77 -16.18 6.68
N THR A 840 20.85 -16.24 5.73
CA THR A 840 21.06 -16.95 4.46
C THR A 840 22.23 -16.36 3.66
N GLU A 841 22.32 -15.04 3.60
CA GLU A 841 23.43 -14.38 2.88
C GLU A 841 24.76 -14.50 3.63
N LEU A 842 24.77 -14.42 4.95
CA LEU A 842 25.95 -14.66 5.80
C LEU A 842 26.52 -16.07 5.64
N SER A 843 25.66 -17.06 5.39
CA SER A 843 26.09 -18.45 5.18
C SER A 843 26.86 -18.66 3.88
N LYS A 844 26.78 -17.72 2.92
CA LYS A 844 27.43 -17.79 1.61
C LYS A 844 28.85 -17.22 1.66
N ARG A 845 29.68 -17.63 0.69
CA ARG A 845 31.02 -17.07 0.55
C ARG A 845 30.95 -15.64 0.02
N SER A 846 31.54 -14.70 0.73
CA SER A 846 31.63 -13.29 0.30
C SER A 846 32.64 -13.11 -0.81
N THR A 847 32.35 -12.22 -1.77
CA THR A 847 33.26 -11.79 -2.83
C THR A 847 33.97 -10.47 -2.48
N GLY A 848 33.49 -9.75 -1.44
CA GLY A 848 33.97 -8.42 -1.07
C GLY A 848 33.56 -7.30 -2.02
N LYS A 849 32.67 -7.59 -2.99
CA LYS A 849 32.14 -6.62 -3.97
C LYS A 849 30.61 -6.55 -4.02
N THR A 850 29.97 -7.15 -3.01
CA THR A 850 28.50 -7.16 -2.93
C THR A 850 28.02 -5.92 -2.19
N ILE A 851 26.96 -5.29 -2.72
CA ILE A 851 26.22 -4.25 -2.02
C ILE A 851 24.94 -4.84 -1.40
N TYR A 852 24.79 -4.68 -0.09
CA TYR A 852 23.61 -5.07 0.68
C TYR A 852 22.77 -3.83 0.94
N ILE A 853 21.48 -3.91 0.68
CA ILE A 853 20.50 -2.88 1.03
C ILE A 853 19.57 -3.47 2.08
N LEU A 854 19.45 -2.81 3.22
CA LEU A 854 18.54 -3.17 4.30
C LEU A 854 17.57 -2.00 4.55
N ASP A 855 16.30 -2.33 4.66
CA ASP A 855 15.24 -1.35 4.93
C ASP A 855 14.72 -1.57 6.35
N GLU A 856 14.98 -0.61 7.23
CA GLU A 856 14.61 -0.57 8.64
C GLU A 856 14.86 -1.92 9.37
N PRO A 857 16.10 -2.45 9.39
CA PRO A 857 16.37 -3.77 9.94
C PRO A 857 16.21 -3.88 11.46
N THR A 858 16.05 -2.76 12.18
CA THR A 858 15.80 -2.74 13.64
C THR A 858 14.34 -2.85 14.02
N THR A 859 13.45 -2.88 13.06
CA THR A 859 12.00 -2.98 13.28
C THR A 859 11.66 -4.18 14.17
N GLY A 860 10.94 -3.95 15.28
CA GLY A 860 10.52 -4.98 16.22
C GLY A 860 11.66 -5.61 17.03
N LEU A 861 12.81 -4.97 17.11
CA LEU A 861 13.96 -5.48 17.85
C LEU A 861 14.16 -4.75 19.17
N HIS A 862 14.32 -5.52 20.24
CA HIS A 862 14.83 -5.02 21.49
C HIS A 862 16.30 -4.55 21.34
N THR A 863 16.73 -3.56 22.11
CA THR A 863 18.10 -2.98 22.03
C THR A 863 19.21 -4.05 22.11
N ALA A 864 19.00 -5.14 22.85
CA ALA A 864 19.95 -6.27 22.88
C ALA A 864 20.04 -7.01 21.54
N ASP A 865 18.94 -7.13 20.80
CA ASP A 865 18.92 -7.75 19.48
C ASP A 865 19.51 -6.79 18.43
N VAL A 866 19.29 -5.47 18.58
CA VAL A 866 19.95 -4.42 17.78
C VAL A 866 21.47 -4.52 17.95
N HIS A 867 21.96 -4.73 19.17
CA HIS A 867 23.40 -4.91 19.45
C HIS A 867 23.98 -6.13 18.70
N ARG A 868 23.24 -7.24 18.65
CA ARG A 868 23.66 -8.42 17.85
C ARG A 868 23.65 -8.11 16.35
N LEU A 869 22.63 -7.41 15.90
CA LEU A 869 22.51 -7.02 14.48
C LEU A 869 23.69 -6.13 14.05
N THR A 870 24.11 -5.16 14.86
CA THR A 870 25.29 -4.32 14.54
C THR A 870 26.54 -5.15 14.34
N THR A 871 26.78 -6.15 15.19
CA THR A 871 27.90 -7.09 15.05
C THR A 871 27.87 -7.84 13.72
N VAL A 872 26.66 -8.27 13.30
CA VAL A 872 26.44 -8.96 12.03
C VAL A 872 26.69 -8.07 10.84
N LEU A 873 26.20 -6.81 10.86
CA LEU A 873 26.45 -5.83 9.82
C LEU A 873 27.95 -5.51 9.70
N ASP A 874 28.65 -5.39 10.83
CA ASP A 874 30.09 -5.20 10.87
C ASP A 874 30.85 -6.36 10.22
N MET A 875 30.44 -7.61 10.45
CA MET A 875 31.05 -8.77 9.78
C MET A 875 30.92 -8.67 8.25
N LEU A 876 29.76 -8.25 7.73
CA LEU A 876 29.55 -8.07 6.30
C LEU A 876 30.49 -7.00 5.69
N VAL A 877 30.62 -5.87 6.38
CA VAL A 877 31.50 -4.77 5.93
C VAL A 877 32.96 -5.17 6.02
N ASN A 878 33.36 -5.82 7.12
CA ASN A 878 34.74 -6.30 7.32
C ASN A 878 35.14 -7.36 6.27
N ALA A 879 34.18 -8.07 5.67
CA ALA A 879 34.41 -8.96 4.53
C ALA A 879 34.57 -8.19 3.18
N GLY A 880 34.68 -6.85 3.21
CA GLY A 880 34.94 -6.00 2.06
C GLY A 880 33.69 -5.52 1.32
N ASN A 881 32.48 -5.91 1.76
CA ASN A 881 31.23 -5.52 1.14
C ASN A 881 30.81 -4.11 1.52
N THR A 882 29.83 -3.57 0.77
CA THR A 882 29.16 -2.32 1.10
C THR A 882 27.79 -2.63 1.72
N VAL A 883 27.48 -2.02 2.85
CA VAL A 883 26.17 -2.15 3.49
C VAL A 883 25.50 -0.78 3.51
N VAL A 884 24.31 -0.69 2.92
CA VAL A 884 23.47 0.52 2.91
C VAL A 884 22.21 0.20 3.71
N VAL A 885 21.95 0.98 4.76
CA VAL A 885 20.81 0.77 5.65
C VAL A 885 19.97 2.03 5.67
N ILE A 886 18.66 1.89 5.39
CA ILE A 886 17.69 2.95 5.70
C ILE A 886 17.32 2.78 7.16
N GLU A 887 17.56 3.79 8.02
CA GLU A 887 17.35 3.64 9.44
C GLU A 887 16.93 4.93 10.15
N HIS A 888 16.21 4.73 11.25
CA HIS A 888 15.81 5.76 12.21
C HIS A 888 16.38 5.51 13.61
N ASN A 889 16.77 4.27 13.90
CA ASN A 889 17.33 3.89 15.18
C ASN A 889 18.74 4.48 15.36
N LEU A 890 18.88 5.38 16.35
CA LEU A 890 20.13 6.10 16.61
C LEU A 890 21.27 5.20 17.04
N ASP A 891 20.97 4.06 17.66
CA ASP A 891 21.97 3.08 18.08
C ASP A 891 22.66 2.40 16.89
N ILE A 892 21.96 2.19 15.79
CA ILE A 892 22.57 1.73 14.52
C ILE A 892 23.28 2.91 13.82
N ILE A 893 22.63 4.07 13.75
CA ILE A 893 23.16 5.23 13.02
C ILE A 893 24.51 5.67 13.60
N LYS A 894 24.67 5.68 14.94
CA LYS A 894 25.94 6.02 15.58
C LYS A 894 27.09 5.06 15.26
N THR A 895 26.79 3.84 14.80
CA THR A 895 27.82 2.84 14.43
C THR A 895 28.22 2.92 12.95
N ALA A 896 27.49 3.67 12.12
CA ALA A 896 27.78 3.80 10.69
C ALA A 896 29.12 4.48 10.41
N ASP A 897 29.77 4.12 9.30
CA ASP A 897 31.00 4.79 8.82
C ASP A 897 30.69 6.07 8.05
N TYR A 898 29.48 6.15 7.44
CA TYR A 898 29.04 7.24 6.61
C TYR A 898 27.53 7.40 6.65
N ILE A 899 27.06 8.63 6.72
CA ILE A 899 25.64 8.95 6.75
C ILE A 899 25.28 9.78 5.53
N ILE A 900 24.12 9.52 4.96
CA ILE A 900 23.45 10.34 3.95
C ILE A 900 22.13 10.80 4.57
N ASP A 901 22.06 12.05 4.99
CA ASP A 901 20.88 12.61 5.66
C ASP A 901 20.03 13.40 4.67
N LEU A 902 18.76 12.95 4.50
CA LEU A 902 17.78 13.56 3.59
C LEU A 902 16.74 14.36 4.38
N GLY A 903 16.33 15.48 3.79
CA GLY A 903 15.34 16.34 4.44
C GLY A 903 15.17 17.66 3.70
N PRO A 904 15.00 18.78 4.46
CA PRO A 904 14.86 18.85 5.93
C PRO A 904 13.53 18.28 6.45
N GLU A 905 12.46 18.35 5.65
CA GLU A 905 11.12 17.91 6.01
C GLU A 905 10.65 16.68 5.22
N GLY A 906 9.42 16.21 5.44
CA GLY A 906 8.75 15.19 4.64
C GLY A 906 8.06 15.76 3.40
N GLY A 907 7.68 14.89 2.44
CA GLY A 907 6.88 15.25 1.27
C GLY A 907 7.52 16.34 0.40
N LYS A 908 6.77 17.37 0.06
CA LYS A 908 7.25 18.51 -0.78
C LYS A 908 8.39 19.30 -0.14
N GLY A 909 8.43 19.36 1.19
CA GLY A 909 9.49 20.02 1.95
C GLY A 909 10.81 19.25 2.03
N GLY A 910 10.78 17.96 1.66
CA GLY A 910 11.92 17.06 1.63
C GLY A 910 12.59 16.93 0.26
N GLY A 911 13.24 15.78 0.05
CA GLY A 911 13.82 15.39 -1.23
C GLY A 911 15.16 16.04 -1.57
N THR A 912 15.81 16.64 -0.60
CA THR A 912 17.18 17.20 -0.73
C THR A 912 18.15 16.50 0.23
N ILE A 913 19.44 16.61 -0.03
CA ILE A 913 20.48 16.19 0.90
C ILE A 913 20.71 17.33 1.90
N VAL A 914 20.53 17.04 3.18
CA VAL A 914 20.84 17.98 4.25
C VAL A 914 22.33 18.00 4.48
N LYS A 915 22.93 16.82 4.68
CA LYS A 915 24.35 16.63 4.87
C LYS A 915 24.77 15.20 4.56
N THR A 916 26.00 15.02 4.14
CA THR A 916 26.65 13.70 4.05
C THR A 916 28.00 13.76 4.79
N GLY A 917 28.39 12.66 5.41
CA GLY A 917 29.64 12.59 6.14
C GLY A 917 29.65 11.50 7.22
N THR A 918 30.60 11.59 8.15
CA THR A 918 30.63 10.72 9.33
C THR A 918 29.52 11.11 10.33
N PRO A 919 29.14 10.23 11.26
CA PRO A 919 28.18 10.56 12.32
C PRO A 919 28.53 11.84 13.09
N GLU A 920 29.82 12.09 13.31
CA GLU A 920 30.34 13.28 13.98
C GLU A 920 30.07 14.54 13.16
N GLU A 921 30.32 14.49 11.85
CA GLU A 921 30.07 15.61 10.93
C GLU A 921 28.58 15.92 10.77
N ILE A 922 27.71 14.91 10.87
CA ILE A 922 26.26 15.10 10.86
C ILE A 922 25.78 15.71 12.17
N ALA A 923 26.34 15.27 13.32
CA ALA A 923 26.01 15.82 14.64
C ALA A 923 26.35 17.30 14.80
N ASP A 924 27.32 17.81 14.05
CA ASP A 924 27.70 19.22 14.03
C ASP A 924 26.88 20.07 13.03
N CYS A 925 25.96 19.45 12.26
CA CYS A 925 25.09 20.16 11.33
C CYS A 925 23.79 20.61 12.02
N GLU A 926 23.62 21.90 12.24
CA GLU A 926 22.45 22.48 12.92
C GLU A 926 21.13 22.21 12.18
N ASN A 927 21.17 22.09 10.84
CA ASN A 927 19.98 21.84 10.02
C ASN A 927 19.58 20.35 9.96
N SER A 928 20.38 19.46 10.53
CA SER A 928 20.09 18.02 10.56
C SER A 928 19.34 17.63 11.83
N TYR A 929 18.07 17.27 11.70
CA TYR A 929 17.34 16.69 12.85
C TYR A 929 18.02 15.42 13.36
N THR A 930 18.44 14.54 12.46
CA THR A 930 19.21 13.34 12.83
C THR A 930 20.45 13.71 13.63
N GLY A 931 21.19 14.75 13.21
CA GLY A 931 22.38 15.25 13.89
C GLY A 931 22.10 15.76 15.31
N GLN A 932 20.99 16.48 15.49
CA GLN A 932 20.62 17.01 16.82
C GLN A 932 20.37 15.89 17.83
N TYR A 933 19.65 14.81 17.46
CA TYR A 933 19.40 13.65 18.33
C TYR A 933 20.63 12.74 18.47
N LEU A 934 21.51 12.69 17.48
CA LEU A 934 22.72 11.87 17.49
C LEU A 934 23.83 12.48 18.40
N LYS A 935 23.89 13.81 18.48
CA LYS A 935 24.96 14.55 19.21
C LYS A 935 25.16 14.13 20.68
N PRO A 936 24.09 13.91 21.48
CA PRO A 936 24.26 13.44 22.85
C PRO A 936 24.86 12.03 22.95
N LEU A 937 24.57 11.16 21.97
CA LEU A 937 24.99 9.75 21.97
C LEU A 937 26.44 9.55 21.51
N LEU A 938 27.02 10.53 20.79
CA LEU A 938 28.42 10.51 20.36
C LEU A 938 29.38 11.15 21.41
N LYS A 939 28.83 11.92 22.32
CA LYS A 939 29.65 12.42 23.45
C LYS A 939 29.96 11.24 24.39
N LYS A 940 31.22 10.94 24.54
CA LYS A 940 31.72 9.86 25.45
C LYS A 940 31.41 10.16 26.89
#